data_2c4916f41b8a6445bb41b7ae04e6cd3a
#
_entry.id   2c4916f41b8a6445bb41b7ae04e6cd3a
#
_cell.length_a   1.000
_cell.length_b   1.000
_cell.length_c   1.000
_cell.angle_alpha   90.00
_cell.angle_beta   90.00
_cell.angle_gamma   90.00
#
_symmetry.space_group_name_H-M   'P 1'
#
loop_
_entity.id
_entity.type
_entity.pdbx_description
1 polymer ?
#
loop_
_entity_poly.entity_id
_entity_poly.type
_entity_poly.pdbx_seq_one_letter_code
_entity_poly.pdbx_strand_id
1 'polypeptide(L)'
;MDKVYILVLLLMIIPILICIKYAGKVKSEVASSIVKCLVLVIITILSNGVFVLSDNQLFSYVMEGLYLFSFDVLLIYILQYSQQYTRVFSEVTLFRTGCFVVAGLDGISLLLNVFFHHVFTLKAENYISFQMYHISDKTIFYYLHYGFSYCLMFCIIASFLTKIVQISNFYRKKYVPIFGVFCVIFILNIVCNISGFPLDISLPIFVFASILICYLTLYRSPRELIDKTLSIVVTGMYNAVICFDINKECVYANDHARSLFHDLSNDIAGISEQVQNWLCGHDFDNRDCVEWSTQRTIDNEIHYFDIEYRKIFAKKGEYIGFFLNLIDTTEKRLAYEKEKYLATHDVLTGLYSKDYFSVKVAEVLKEKTDEDWLLVCSNIKDFKLINDLFGIEKGNEVLKMQADIFKEQCSEGVIHGRIGGDKFAMCVPKPQFLEQNFMNMVQTMRHAFDNDMYHLYMYIGVYEITDRDEDVSIMCDKANLAMKTLYENYDKSIAYYSDIMLDKTIEEKQLVGDFDEAIAKRQFCMYLQPQMTSEGKMIGAEALVRWQHPKRGLIFPGDFIEIFEQTGLIYRLDRFVWELAVEKLAQWQKDGRDDLYISVNISTKDFCYMDVYKTITSLVEKYKIVPSTLKLEITETAIMTGTAGEIEIIEQFRKYGFEVEIDDFGSGYSSLNTLKDMDVDVLKIDMGFLRTTKPEHLERSMKILNMIISLSKMLGLSVITEGVETQEQVVKLSQMGCGIYQGYYFSKPIPVSEFEERYM
;
A
#
# COMPACT_ATOMS: atom_id res chain seq x y z
N MET A 1 -71.39 -7.19 54.55
CA MET A 1 -70.11 -6.82 53.86
C MET A 1 -69.20 -7.99 53.60
N ASP A 2 -69.07 -8.89 54.58
CA ASP A 2 -68.10 -10.01 54.60
C ASP A 2 -68.29 -11.03 53.46
N LYS A 3 -69.55 -11.43 53.21
CA LYS A 3 -69.85 -12.36 52.09
C LYS A 3 -69.55 -11.73 50.70
N VAL A 4 -69.78 -10.42 50.59
CA VAL A 4 -69.47 -9.71 49.36
C VAL A 4 -67.95 -9.57 49.20
N TYR A 5 -67.21 -9.26 50.26
CA TYR A 5 -65.75 -9.17 50.28
C TYR A 5 -65.14 -10.51 49.86
N ILE A 6 -65.57 -11.63 50.45
CA ILE A 6 -65.06 -12.94 50.08
C ILE A 6 -65.43 -13.33 48.66
N LEU A 7 -66.68 -13.06 48.24
CA LEU A 7 -67.08 -13.29 46.84
C LEU A 7 -66.20 -12.54 45.85
N VAL A 8 -65.86 -11.31 46.15
CA VAL A 8 -64.92 -10.45 45.29
C VAL A 8 -63.53 -11.10 45.26
N LEU A 9 -63.01 -11.54 46.44
CA LEU A 9 -61.69 -12.16 46.49
C LEU A 9 -61.67 -13.49 45.70
N LEU A 10 -62.69 -14.34 45.84
CA LEU A 10 -62.77 -15.58 45.06
C LEU A 10 -62.92 -15.37 43.56
N LEU A 11 -63.70 -14.39 43.16
CA LEU A 11 -63.81 -14.02 41.72
C LEU A 11 -62.49 -13.52 41.13
N MET A 12 -61.64 -12.89 41.94
CA MET A 12 -60.34 -12.42 41.51
C MET A 12 -59.32 -13.56 41.30
N ILE A 13 -59.51 -14.75 41.79
CA ILE A 13 -58.67 -15.92 41.55
C ILE A 13 -58.70 -16.33 40.09
N ILE A 14 -59.82 -16.19 39.38
CA ILE A 14 -59.96 -16.60 37.99
C ILE A 14 -58.97 -15.85 37.08
N PRO A 15 -58.91 -14.49 37.05
CA PRO A 15 -57.91 -13.77 36.25
C PRO A 15 -56.48 -14.06 36.68
N ILE A 16 -56.18 -14.32 37.95
CA ILE A 16 -54.85 -14.74 38.41
C ILE A 16 -54.45 -16.08 37.77
N LEU A 17 -55.35 -17.08 37.74
CA LEU A 17 -55.05 -18.37 37.06
C LEU A 17 -54.80 -18.23 35.58
N ILE A 18 -55.51 -17.31 34.89
CA ILE A 18 -55.27 -16.97 33.49
C ILE A 18 -53.88 -16.38 33.36
N CYS A 19 -53.49 -15.42 34.23
CA CYS A 19 -52.14 -14.83 34.25
C CYS A 19 -51.05 -15.87 34.47
N ILE A 20 -51.23 -16.80 35.40
CA ILE A 20 -50.29 -17.92 35.68
C ILE A 20 -50.10 -18.78 34.40
N LYS A 21 -51.22 -19.18 33.76
CA LYS A 21 -51.17 -19.99 32.54
C LYS A 21 -50.45 -19.25 31.40
N TYR A 22 -50.63 -17.94 31.28
CA TYR A 22 -49.97 -17.13 30.28
C TYR A 22 -48.49 -16.94 30.60
N ALA A 23 -48.16 -16.55 31.83
CA ALA A 23 -46.77 -16.35 32.27
C ALA A 23 -45.95 -17.67 32.21
N GLY A 24 -46.57 -18.82 32.49
CA GLY A 24 -45.89 -20.12 32.41
C GLY A 24 -45.50 -20.55 31.00
N LYS A 25 -46.05 -19.93 29.94
CA LYS A 25 -45.64 -20.16 28.56
C LYS A 25 -44.38 -19.34 28.16
N VAL A 26 -44.05 -18.32 28.92
CA VAL A 26 -42.91 -17.43 28.65
C VAL A 26 -41.68 -17.97 29.37
N LYS A 27 -40.69 -18.43 28.58
CA LYS A 27 -39.42 -18.97 29.14
C LYS A 27 -38.50 -17.80 29.54
N SER A 28 -38.73 -17.17 30.69
CA SER A 28 -37.84 -16.14 31.26
C SER A 28 -37.86 -16.23 32.81
N GLU A 29 -36.74 -15.82 33.41
CA GLU A 29 -36.64 -15.75 34.90
C GLU A 29 -37.66 -14.82 35.51
N VAL A 30 -37.91 -13.67 34.83
CA VAL A 30 -38.92 -12.69 35.25
C VAL A 30 -40.32 -13.31 35.26
N ALA A 31 -40.68 -14.06 34.21
CA ALA A 31 -41.97 -14.75 34.14
C ALA A 31 -42.11 -15.81 35.25
N SER A 32 -41.04 -16.55 35.54
CA SER A 32 -41.00 -17.51 36.64
C SER A 32 -41.27 -16.87 38.01
N SER A 33 -40.66 -15.69 38.26
CA SER A 33 -40.88 -14.93 39.49
C SER A 33 -42.30 -14.38 39.58
N ILE A 34 -42.89 -13.91 38.49
CA ILE A 34 -44.30 -13.50 38.42
C ILE A 34 -45.23 -14.67 38.78
N VAL A 35 -44.98 -15.86 38.22
CA VAL A 35 -45.78 -17.04 38.54
C VAL A 35 -45.75 -17.36 40.06
N LYS A 36 -44.57 -17.31 40.69
CA LYS A 36 -44.40 -17.52 42.12
C LYS A 36 -45.19 -16.47 42.95
N CYS A 37 -45.08 -15.18 42.54
CA CYS A 37 -45.86 -14.10 43.16
C CYS A 37 -47.39 -14.38 43.06
N LEU A 38 -47.88 -14.72 41.87
CA LEU A 38 -49.31 -14.95 41.64
C LEU A 38 -49.84 -16.18 42.44
N VAL A 39 -49.02 -17.23 42.57
CA VAL A 39 -49.37 -18.39 43.40
C VAL A 39 -49.50 -18.00 44.89
N LEU A 40 -48.55 -17.20 45.38
CA LEU A 40 -48.59 -16.68 46.76
C LEU A 40 -49.78 -15.78 47.01
N VAL A 41 -50.13 -14.93 46.03
CA VAL A 41 -51.35 -14.09 46.10
C VAL A 41 -52.58 -14.95 46.29
N ILE A 42 -52.71 -16.13 45.62
CA ILE A 42 -53.82 -17.06 45.84
C ILE A 42 -53.80 -17.61 47.28
N ILE A 43 -52.64 -17.99 47.80
CA ILE A 43 -52.48 -18.48 49.14
C ILE A 43 -52.93 -17.42 50.18
N THR A 44 -52.49 -16.18 49.97
CA THR A 44 -52.83 -15.01 50.80
C THR A 44 -54.34 -14.73 50.78
N ILE A 45 -55.00 -14.83 49.61
CA ILE A 45 -56.43 -14.66 49.45
C ILE A 45 -57.16 -15.76 50.23
N LEU A 46 -56.74 -17.00 50.06
CA LEU A 46 -57.42 -18.15 50.73
C LEU A 46 -57.24 -18.06 52.23
N SER A 47 -56.06 -17.75 52.75
CA SER A 47 -55.80 -17.60 54.18
C SER A 47 -56.63 -16.49 54.79
N ASN A 48 -56.70 -15.34 54.18
CA ASN A 48 -57.53 -14.20 54.65
C ASN A 48 -59.05 -14.54 54.54
N GLY A 49 -59.49 -15.14 53.43
CA GLY A 49 -60.89 -15.56 53.26
C GLY A 49 -61.36 -16.56 54.30
N VAL A 50 -60.52 -17.53 54.63
CA VAL A 50 -60.80 -18.49 55.66
C VAL A 50 -60.78 -17.86 57.07
N PHE A 51 -59.85 -16.91 57.33
CA PHE A 51 -59.84 -16.14 58.57
C PHE A 51 -61.17 -15.42 58.79
N VAL A 52 -61.66 -14.72 57.78
CA VAL A 52 -62.92 -13.93 57.84
C VAL A 52 -64.16 -14.86 58.04
N LEU A 53 -64.11 -16.11 57.54
CA LEU A 53 -65.20 -17.06 57.63
C LEU A 53 -65.19 -17.92 58.94
N SER A 54 -64.13 -17.87 59.70
CA SER A 54 -63.89 -18.80 60.81
C SER A 54 -64.64 -18.36 62.08
N ASP A 55 -65.42 -19.28 62.63
CA ASP A 55 -66.08 -19.13 63.91
C ASP A 55 -65.27 -19.68 65.08
N ASN A 56 -64.11 -20.30 64.84
CA ASN A 56 -63.23 -20.89 65.84
C ASN A 56 -61.99 -20.00 66.05
N GLN A 57 -61.86 -19.53 67.30
CA GLN A 57 -60.81 -18.59 67.72
C GLN A 57 -59.39 -19.12 67.44
N LEU A 58 -59.12 -20.41 67.79
CA LEU A 58 -57.85 -21.03 67.62
C LEU A 58 -57.49 -21.09 66.12
N PHE A 59 -58.43 -21.46 65.26
CA PHE A 59 -58.27 -21.58 63.86
C PHE A 59 -58.11 -20.20 63.22
N SER A 60 -58.77 -19.16 63.70
CA SER A 60 -58.59 -17.79 63.28
C SER A 60 -57.18 -17.28 63.54
N TYR A 61 -56.57 -17.59 64.70
CA TYR A 61 -55.19 -17.26 64.99
C TYR A 61 -54.22 -17.88 63.96
N VAL A 62 -54.44 -19.15 63.61
CA VAL A 62 -53.60 -19.87 62.60
C VAL A 62 -53.77 -19.26 61.25
N MET A 63 -54.97 -18.95 60.81
CA MET A 63 -55.23 -18.37 59.48
C MET A 63 -54.74 -16.92 59.32
N GLU A 64 -54.84 -16.12 60.34
CA GLU A 64 -54.30 -14.80 60.38
C GLU A 64 -52.76 -14.81 60.37
N GLY A 65 -52.16 -15.74 61.17
CA GLY A 65 -50.69 -15.95 61.11
C GLY A 65 -50.22 -16.43 59.78
N LEU A 66 -50.97 -17.35 59.12
CA LEU A 66 -50.64 -17.77 57.74
C LEU A 66 -50.82 -16.69 56.73
N TYR A 67 -51.84 -15.84 56.89
CA TYR A 67 -52.05 -14.65 56.03
C TYR A 67 -50.87 -13.68 56.10
N LEU A 68 -50.46 -13.28 57.28
CA LEU A 68 -49.35 -12.38 57.52
C LEU A 68 -48.01 -12.93 56.98
N PHE A 69 -47.75 -14.22 57.32
CA PHE A 69 -46.52 -14.89 56.80
C PHE A 69 -46.50 -15.03 55.29
N SER A 70 -47.62 -15.42 54.65
CA SER A 70 -47.72 -15.58 53.22
C SER A 70 -47.49 -14.23 52.47
N PHE A 71 -47.91 -13.12 53.14
CA PHE A 71 -47.72 -11.77 52.64
C PHE A 71 -46.24 -11.38 52.63
N ASP A 72 -45.50 -11.67 53.71
CA ASP A 72 -44.04 -11.41 53.74
C ASP A 72 -43.28 -12.22 52.69
N VAL A 73 -43.60 -13.48 52.52
CA VAL A 73 -43.00 -14.34 51.50
C VAL A 73 -43.34 -13.80 50.12
N LEU A 74 -44.55 -13.30 49.89
CA LEU A 74 -44.95 -12.64 48.63
C LEU A 74 -44.11 -11.41 48.37
N LEU A 75 -43.88 -10.56 49.37
CA LEU A 75 -43.02 -9.35 49.19
C LEU A 75 -41.58 -9.72 48.84
N ILE A 76 -41.01 -10.79 49.39
CA ILE A 76 -39.68 -11.27 49.05
C ILE A 76 -39.62 -11.71 47.58
N TYR A 77 -40.64 -12.42 47.06
CA TYR A 77 -40.70 -12.80 45.66
C TYR A 77 -40.97 -11.60 44.73
N ILE A 78 -41.71 -10.59 45.18
CA ILE A 78 -41.85 -9.31 44.45
C ILE A 78 -40.52 -8.56 44.41
N LEU A 79 -39.75 -8.59 45.50
CA LEU A 79 -38.39 -8.03 45.51
C LEU A 79 -37.48 -8.79 44.50
N GLN A 80 -37.56 -10.13 44.48
CA GLN A 80 -36.84 -10.90 43.47
C GLN A 80 -37.28 -10.54 42.06
N TYR A 81 -38.56 -10.41 41.78
CA TYR A 81 -39.09 -9.92 40.51
C TYR A 81 -38.53 -8.53 40.16
N SER A 82 -38.55 -7.58 41.12
CA SER A 82 -38.05 -6.23 40.90
C SER A 82 -36.56 -6.19 40.52
N GLN A 83 -35.73 -6.99 41.20
CA GLN A 83 -34.31 -7.14 40.94
C GLN A 83 -34.05 -7.74 39.55
N GLN A 84 -34.75 -8.80 39.16
CA GLN A 84 -34.62 -9.44 37.85
C GLN A 84 -35.13 -8.55 36.71
N TYR A 85 -36.22 -7.82 36.90
CA TYR A 85 -36.80 -6.97 35.88
C TYR A 85 -36.02 -5.68 35.68
N THR A 86 -35.52 -5.05 36.76
CA THR A 86 -34.72 -3.82 36.71
C THR A 86 -33.24 -4.09 36.46
N ARG A 87 -32.75 -5.30 36.79
CA ARG A 87 -31.34 -5.67 36.90
C ARG A 87 -30.53 -4.77 37.85
N VAL A 88 -31.21 -4.20 38.85
CA VAL A 88 -30.61 -3.40 39.92
C VAL A 88 -30.48 -4.32 41.14
N PHE A 89 -29.32 -4.32 41.78
CA PHE A 89 -29.01 -5.18 42.94
C PHE A 89 -29.17 -6.71 42.66
N SER A 90 -28.98 -7.14 41.41
CA SER A 90 -29.17 -8.56 41.01
C SER A 90 -28.18 -9.53 41.64
N GLU A 91 -27.01 -9.08 42.07
CA GLU A 91 -25.94 -9.92 42.64
C GLU A 91 -26.07 -10.15 44.17
N VAL A 92 -27.04 -9.52 44.83
CA VAL A 92 -27.16 -9.58 46.28
C VAL A 92 -28.02 -10.79 46.70
N THR A 93 -27.58 -12.01 46.37
CA THR A 93 -28.24 -13.27 46.77
C THR A 93 -28.25 -13.44 48.30
N LEU A 94 -27.17 -13.02 48.97
CA LEU A 94 -27.05 -13.10 50.44
C LEU A 94 -28.13 -12.27 51.16
N PHE A 95 -28.45 -11.06 50.66
CA PHE A 95 -29.50 -10.22 51.22
C PHE A 95 -30.86 -10.88 51.13
N ARG A 96 -31.20 -11.48 49.99
CA ARG A 96 -32.47 -12.21 49.81
C ARG A 96 -32.56 -13.44 50.71
N THR A 97 -31.47 -14.20 50.84
CA THR A 97 -31.42 -15.34 51.78
C THR A 97 -31.65 -14.87 53.23
N GLY A 98 -31.04 -13.74 53.61
CA GLY A 98 -31.28 -13.07 54.88
C GLY A 98 -32.76 -12.71 55.11
N CYS A 99 -33.44 -12.14 54.09
CA CYS A 99 -34.85 -11.81 54.13
C CYS A 99 -35.72 -13.11 54.37
N PHE A 100 -35.39 -14.23 53.72
CA PHE A 100 -36.09 -15.50 53.95
C PHE A 100 -35.88 -16.04 55.39
N VAL A 101 -34.69 -15.88 55.96
CA VAL A 101 -34.39 -16.24 57.33
C VAL A 101 -35.21 -15.39 58.29
N VAL A 102 -35.27 -14.07 58.10
CA VAL A 102 -36.08 -13.17 58.94
C VAL A 102 -37.54 -13.48 58.80
N ALA A 103 -38.10 -13.67 57.60
CA ALA A 103 -39.48 -14.09 57.39
C ALA A 103 -39.80 -15.45 58.05
N GLY A 104 -38.87 -16.40 58.03
CA GLY A 104 -39.00 -17.69 58.66
C GLY A 104 -39.09 -17.57 60.21
N LEU A 105 -38.22 -16.72 60.79
CA LEU A 105 -38.27 -16.43 62.23
C LEU A 105 -39.57 -15.73 62.64
N ASP A 106 -40.00 -14.75 61.82
CA ASP A 106 -41.29 -14.07 62.04
C ASP A 106 -42.50 -15.07 61.94
N GLY A 107 -42.44 -15.91 60.86
CA GLY A 107 -43.48 -16.98 60.71
C GLY A 107 -43.56 -17.91 61.87
N ILE A 108 -42.46 -18.34 62.51
CA ILE A 108 -42.43 -19.10 63.72
C ILE A 108 -43.06 -18.30 64.85
N SER A 109 -42.73 -17.02 65.00
CA SER A 109 -43.34 -16.10 65.98
C SER A 109 -44.85 -16.01 65.81
N LEU A 110 -45.33 -15.87 64.58
CA LEU A 110 -46.75 -15.83 64.22
C LEU A 110 -47.47 -17.13 64.55
N LEU A 111 -46.87 -18.32 64.36
CA LEU A 111 -47.40 -19.60 64.74
C LEU A 111 -47.45 -19.74 66.25
N LEU A 112 -46.41 -19.31 66.95
CA LEU A 112 -46.39 -19.35 68.43
C LEU A 112 -47.41 -18.39 69.06
N ASN A 113 -47.88 -17.40 68.33
CA ASN A 113 -48.89 -16.46 68.78
C ASN A 113 -50.20 -17.14 69.07
N VAL A 114 -50.48 -18.30 68.50
CA VAL A 114 -51.66 -19.15 68.83
C VAL A 114 -51.67 -19.50 70.29
N PHE A 115 -50.51 -19.67 70.92
CA PHE A 115 -50.36 -20.12 72.29
C PHE A 115 -50.03 -18.97 73.27
N PHE A 116 -49.20 -18.07 72.85
CA PHE A 116 -48.60 -17.03 73.70
C PHE A 116 -49.24 -15.66 73.56
N HIS A 117 -50.02 -15.41 72.51
CA HIS A 117 -50.66 -14.12 72.19
C HIS A 117 -49.72 -12.90 72.24
N HIS A 118 -48.44 -13.10 71.88
CA HIS A 118 -47.39 -12.15 72.04
C HIS A 118 -47.23 -11.22 70.82
N VAL A 119 -47.90 -11.53 69.72
CA VAL A 119 -47.89 -10.69 68.51
C VAL A 119 -49.15 -9.82 68.45
N PHE A 120 -50.33 -10.44 68.50
CA PHE A 120 -51.62 -9.79 68.50
C PHE A 120 -52.65 -10.65 69.29
N THR A 121 -53.76 -10.01 69.78
CA THR A 121 -54.88 -10.69 70.30
C THR A 121 -56.11 -10.55 69.41
N LEU A 122 -57.00 -11.58 69.40
CA LEU A 122 -58.24 -11.57 68.66
C LEU A 122 -59.43 -11.34 69.58
N LYS A 123 -60.31 -10.38 69.29
CA LYS A 123 -61.61 -10.24 69.95
C LYS A 123 -62.73 -10.59 68.98
N ALA A 124 -63.75 -11.22 69.52
CA ALA A 124 -64.97 -11.54 68.80
C ALA A 124 -65.92 -10.33 68.86
N GLU A 125 -66.36 -9.83 67.70
CA GLU A 125 -67.50 -8.94 67.64
C GLU A 125 -68.69 -9.59 67.02
N ASN A 126 -69.84 -9.46 67.68
CA ASN A 126 -71.11 -10.07 67.23
C ASN A 126 -71.78 -9.07 66.25
N TYR A 127 -71.75 -9.38 64.98
CA TYR A 127 -72.63 -8.78 63.98
C TYR A 127 -73.91 -9.60 63.81
N ILE A 128 -75.03 -8.97 63.52
CA ILE A 128 -76.46 -9.41 63.58
C ILE A 128 -76.73 -10.88 63.21
N SER A 129 -75.82 -11.62 62.61
CA SER A 129 -75.96 -13.01 62.20
C SER A 129 -74.65 -13.85 62.15
N PHE A 130 -73.54 -13.33 62.70
CA PHE A 130 -72.23 -13.96 62.55
C PHE A 130 -71.21 -13.39 63.53
N GLN A 131 -70.34 -14.25 64.10
CA GLN A 131 -69.26 -13.86 64.98
C GLN A 131 -67.99 -13.73 64.17
N MET A 132 -67.39 -12.54 64.14
CA MET A 132 -66.16 -12.25 63.43
C MET A 132 -65.03 -11.93 64.39
N TYR A 133 -63.84 -12.47 64.13
CA TYR A 133 -62.67 -12.15 64.93
C TYR A 133 -61.90 -10.99 64.22
N HIS A 134 -61.49 -9.98 65.03
CA HIS A 134 -60.63 -8.90 64.60
C HIS A 134 -59.45 -8.71 65.56
N ILE A 135 -58.36 -8.16 65.09
CA ILE A 135 -57.16 -7.86 65.87
C ILE A 135 -57.50 -6.72 66.86
N SER A 136 -57.44 -6.98 68.16
CA SER A 136 -57.78 -5.98 69.19
C SER A 136 -56.52 -5.27 69.72
N ASP A 137 -55.56 -6.06 70.24
CA ASP A 137 -54.37 -5.51 70.86
C ASP A 137 -53.16 -5.92 70.00
N LYS A 138 -52.34 -4.91 69.66
CA LYS A 138 -51.12 -5.01 68.79
C LYS A 138 -49.91 -4.80 69.68
N THR A 139 -49.04 -5.80 69.75
CA THR A 139 -47.80 -5.75 70.53
C THR A 139 -46.60 -5.20 69.67
N ILE A 140 -45.44 -5.12 70.34
CA ILE A 140 -44.25 -4.67 69.66
C ILE A 140 -43.86 -5.64 68.49
N PHE A 141 -44.14 -6.95 68.63
CA PHE A 141 -43.84 -7.94 67.57
C PHE A 141 -44.73 -7.73 66.33
N TYR A 142 -45.94 -7.28 66.47
CA TYR A 142 -46.83 -6.91 65.38
C TYR A 142 -46.25 -5.71 64.58
N TYR A 143 -45.75 -4.70 65.27
CA TYR A 143 -45.10 -3.54 64.58
C TYR A 143 -43.78 -3.89 63.98
N LEU A 144 -43.00 -4.85 64.53
CA LEU A 144 -41.79 -5.36 63.96
C LEU A 144 -42.07 -6.09 62.64
N HIS A 145 -43.10 -6.97 62.57
CA HIS A 145 -43.59 -7.64 61.38
C HIS A 145 -43.90 -6.63 60.25
N TYR A 146 -44.72 -5.60 60.52
CA TYR A 146 -45.05 -4.57 59.54
C TYR A 146 -43.84 -3.72 59.19
N GLY A 147 -42.94 -3.45 60.12
CA GLY A 147 -41.68 -2.74 59.86
C GLY A 147 -40.82 -3.50 58.83
N PHE A 148 -40.75 -4.82 58.95
CA PHE A 148 -40.06 -5.70 57.99
C PHE A 148 -40.75 -5.66 56.62
N SER A 149 -42.09 -5.83 56.56
CA SER A 149 -42.87 -5.75 55.32
C SER A 149 -42.70 -4.40 54.61
N TYR A 150 -42.72 -3.26 55.33
CA TYR A 150 -42.51 -1.95 54.77
C TYR A 150 -41.08 -1.71 54.31
N CYS A 151 -40.05 -2.29 54.94
CA CYS A 151 -38.67 -2.25 54.50
C CYS A 151 -38.53 -2.96 53.15
N LEU A 152 -39.17 -4.17 52.98
CA LEU A 152 -39.18 -4.87 51.68
C LEU A 152 -39.85 -4.03 50.58
N MET A 153 -41.01 -3.44 50.89
CA MET A 153 -41.72 -2.56 49.95
C MET A 153 -40.85 -1.36 49.53
N PHE A 154 -40.15 -0.72 50.48
CA PHE A 154 -39.21 0.35 50.19
C PHE A 154 -38.06 -0.09 49.25
N CYS A 155 -37.49 -1.27 49.52
CA CYS A 155 -36.44 -1.83 48.64
C CYS A 155 -36.96 -2.11 47.22
N ILE A 156 -38.21 -2.56 47.06
CA ILE A 156 -38.85 -2.76 45.75
C ILE A 156 -38.96 -1.41 45.00
N ILE A 157 -39.53 -0.38 45.67
CA ILE A 157 -39.69 0.95 45.12
C ILE A 157 -38.32 1.59 44.73
N ALA A 158 -37.31 1.46 45.61
CA ALA A 158 -35.97 1.94 45.39
C ALA A 158 -35.29 1.31 44.15
N SER A 159 -35.52 -0.01 43.95
CA SER A 159 -34.98 -0.72 42.75
C SER A 159 -35.53 -0.14 41.45
N PHE A 160 -36.83 0.14 41.40
CA PHE A 160 -37.43 0.78 40.21
C PHE A 160 -36.99 2.24 40.02
N LEU A 161 -36.94 3.00 41.11
CA LEU A 161 -36.51 4.42 41.08
C LEU A 161 -35.06 4.54 40.56
N THR A 162 -34.18 3.74 41.14
CA THR A 162 -32.76 3.68 40.67
C THR A 162 -32.66 3.39 39.16
N LYS A 163 -33.44 2.39 38.69
CA LYS A 163 -33.46 2.07 37.27
C LYS A 163 -33.98 3.20 36.39
N ILE A 164 -35.05 3.87 36.83
CA ILE A 164 -35.63 5.01 36.07
C ILE A 164 -34.65 6.18 35.98
N VAL A 165 -33.86 6.42 37.01
CA VAL A 165 -32.84 7.49 37.00
C VAL A 165 -31.66 7.14 36.07
N GLN A 166 -31.23 5.89 36.09
CA GLN A 166 -30.03 5.44 35.30
C GLN A 166 -30.31 5.28 33.82
N ILE A 167 -31.57 5.11 33.39
CA ILE A 167 -31.88 4.75 32.00
C ILE A 167 -32.32 5.96 31.16
N SER A 168 -32.07 5.89 29.85
CA SER A 168 -32.49 6.97 28.91
C SER A 168 -34.02 7.15 28.87
N ASN A 169 -34.47 8.36 28.52
CA ASN A 169 -35.90 8.73 28.49
C ASN A 169 -36.75 7.78 27.61
N PHE A 170 -36.17 7.22 26.56
CA PHE A 170 -36.85 6.28 25.67
C PHE A 170 -37.30 5.00 26.41
N TYR A 171 -36.43 4.43 27.24
CA TYR A 171 -36.71 3.18 27.96
C TYR A 171 -37.42 3.42 29.28
N ARG A 172 -37.50 4.64 29.80
CA ARG A 172 -38.24 4.96 31.05
C ARG A 172 -39.70 4.58 30.99
N LYS A 173 -40.33 4.69 29.79
CA LYS A 173 -41.74 4.34 29.57
C LYS A 173 -42.09 2.88 29.95
N LYS A 174 -41.09 2.00 30.01
CA LYS A 174 -41.24 0.60 30.44
C LYS A 174 -41.38 0.46 31.96
N TYR A 175 -40.66 1.28 32.74
CA TYR A 175 -40.55 1.10 34.21
C TYR A 175 -41.48 2.03 34.97
N VAL A 176 -41.76 3.22 34.48
CA VAL A 176 -42.58 4.23 35.16
C VAL A 176 -43.99 3.72 35.51
N PRO A 177 -44.77 3.03 34.65
CA PRO A 177 -46.10 2.55 35.01
C PRO A 177 -46.05 1.53 36.16
N ILE A 178 -45.11 0.59 36.17
CA ILE A 178 -44.96 -0.41 37.21
C ILE A 178 -44.52 0.21 38.52
N PHE A 179 -43.58 1.18 38.46
CA PHE A 179 -43.22 2.01 39.64
C PHE A 179 -44.41 2.69 40.25
N GLY A 180 -45.25 3.33 39.41
CA GLY A 180 -46.47 3.99 39.84
C GLY A 180 -47.42 3.05 40.56
N VAL A 181 -47.61 1.85 40.07
CA VAL A 181 -48.44 0.81 40.70
C VAL A 181 -47.89 0.45 42.10
N PHE A 182 -46.59 0.23 42.26
CA PHE A 182 -46.00 -0.02 43.59
C PHE A 182 -46.15 1.13 44.57
N CYS A 183 -45.97 2.37 44.11
CA CYS A 183 -46.18 3.55 44.94
C CYS A 183 -47.63 3.68 45.43
N VAL A 184 -48.60 3.43 44.52
CA VAL A 184 -50.04 3.48 44.90
C VAL A 184 -50.36 2.39 45.91
N ILE A 185 -49.91 1.15 45.72
CA ILE A 185 -50.12 0.07 46.69
C ILE A 185 -49.52 0.42 48.04
N PHE A 186 -48.31 0.93 48.09
CA PHE A 186 -47.60 1.29 49.30
C PHE A 186 -48.37 2.34 50.10
N ILE A 187 -48.83 3.40 49.44
CA ILE A 187 -49.61 4.48 50.06
C ILE A 187 -50.94 3.95 50.57
N LEU A 188 -51.68 3.17 49.76
CA LEU A 188 -52.97 2.62 50.14
C LEU A 188 -52.87 1.65 51.30
N ASN A 189 -51.86 0.78 51.34
CA ASN A 189 -51.64 -0.13 52.46
C ASN A 189 -51.38 0.61 53.75
N ILE A 190 -50.58 1.69 53.75
CA ILE A 190 -50.38 2.55 54.93
C ILE A 190 -51.69 3.14 55.38
N VAL A 191 -52.50 3.72 54.47
CA VAL A 191 -53.80 4.34 54.77
C VAL A 191 -54.76 3.34 55.33
N CYS A 192 -54.84 2.10 54.79
CA CYS A 192 -55.69 1.06 55.30
C CYS A 192 -55.27 0.61 56.72
N ASN A 193 -53.98 0.47 56.99
CA ASN A 193 -53.49 0.14 58.32
C ASN A 193 -53.76 1.18 59.40
N ILE A 194 -53.73 2.46 59.02
CA ILE A 194 -54.01 3.57 59.93
C ILE A 194 -55.51 3.73 60.18
N SER A 195 -56.35 3.46 59.15
CA SER A 195 -57.80 3.63 59.22
C SER A 195 -58.51 2.67 60.18
N GLY A 196 -57.88 1.58 60.61
CA GLY A 196 -58.43 0.60 61.53
C GLY A 196 -59.70 -0.15 61.05
N PHE A 197 -59.84 -0.20 59.68
CA PHE A 197 -60.99 -0.94 59.09
C PHE A 197 -60.93 -2.42 59.41
N PRO A 198 -62.04 -3.07 59.77
CA PRO A 198 -62.03 -4.49 60.21
C PRO A 198 -61.74 -5.44 59.07
N LEU A 199 -61.90 -5.06 57.81
CA LEU A 199 -61.58 -5.87 56.65
C LEU A 199 -60.36 -5.28 55.93
N ASP A 200 -59.45 -6.15 55.47
CA ASP A 200 -58.26 -5.67 54.74
C ASP A 200 -58.59 -5.30 53.31
N ILE A 201 -58.97 -4.04 53.10
CA ILE A 201 -59.26 -3.51 51.75
C ILE A 201 -57.99 -3.43 50.88
N SER A 202 -56.81 -3.49 51.49
CA SER A 202 -55.54 -3.47 50.71
C SER A 202 -55.33 -4.72 49.88
N LEU A 203 -55.85 -5.89 50.32
CA LEU A 203 -55.70 -7.17 49.65
C LEU A 203 -56.31 -7.19 48.24
N PRO A 204 -57.62 -6.80 48.00
CA PRO A 204 -58.16 -6.71 46.64
C PRO A 204 -57.36 -5.77 45.72
N ILE A 205 -56.86 -4.66 46.25
CA ILE A 205 -56.02 -3.72 45.49
C ILE A 205 -54.68 -4.36 45.07
N PHE A 206 -54.09 -5.13 45.99
CA PHE A 206 -52.86 -5.85 45.75
C PHE A 206 -53.02 -6.94 44.67
N VAL A 207 -54.16 -7.62 44.66
CA VAL A 207 -54.56 -8.60 43.67
C VAL A 207 -54.66 -7.95 42.26
N PHE A 208 -55.42 -6.85 42.16
CA PHE A 208 -55.59 -6.13 40.93
C PHE A 208 -54.26 -5.63 40.39
N ALA A 209 -53.41 -5.07 41.26
CA ALA A 209 -52.10 -4.61 40.91
C ALA A 209 -51.16 -5.72 40.40
N SER A 210 -51.20 -6.91 41.00
CA SER A 210 -50.45 -8.09 40.59
C SER A 210 -50.81 -8.52 39.17
N ILE A 211 -52.11 -8.50 38.83
CA ILE A 211 -52.60 -8.74 37.45
C ILE A 211 -52.11 -7.67 36.48
N LEU A 212 -52.19 -6.38 36.88
CA LEU A 212 -51.75 -5.26 36.08
C LEU A 212 -50.23 -5.30 35.84
N ILE A 213 -49.43 -5.62 36.84
CA ILE A 213 -47.97 -5.78 36.73
C ILE A 213 -47.65 -6.92 35.74
N CYS A 214 -48.34 -8.06 35.86
CA CYS A 214 -48.18 -9.18 34.92
C CYS A 214 -48.47 -8.73 33.48
N TYR A 215 -49.55 -8.01 33.22
CA TYR A 215 -49.92 -7.47 31.92
C TYR A 215 -48.87 -6.49 31.38
N LEU A 216 -48.47 -5.51 32.19
CA LEU A 216 -47.49 -4.49 31.79
C LEU A 216 -46.12 -5.10 31.51
N THR A 217 -45.72 -6.14 32.26
CA THR A 217 -44.41 -6.76 32.11
C THR A 217 -44.32 -7.72 30.95
N LEU A 218 -45.31 -8.57 30.74
CA LEU A 218 -45.22 -9.70 29.79
C LEU A 218 -45.91 -9.43 28.45
N TYR A 219 -46.89 -8.52 28.41
CA TYR A 219 -47.70 -8.33 27.21
C TYR A 219 -47.45 -6.98 26.52
N ARG A 220 -47.60 -5.87 27.22
CA ARG A 220 -47.57 -4.53 26.65
C ARG A 220 -46.15 -4.06 26.34
N SER A 221 -45.27 -4.08 27.28
CA SER A 221 -43.93 -3.50 27.20
C SER A 221 -43.04 -4.15 26.13
N PRO A 222 -42.97 -5.48 25.93
CA PRO A 222 -42.19 -6.12 24.90
C PRO A 222 -42.63 -5.76 23.47
N ARG A 223 -43.91 -5.69 23.19
CA ARG A 223 -44.44 -5.38 21.86
C ARG A 223 -44.16 -3.94 21.45
N GLU A 224 -44.56 -2.98 22.29
CA GLU A 224 -44.30 -1.57 21.98
C GLU A 224 -42.81 -1.24 21.77
N LEU A 225 -41.93 -1.93 22.50
CA LEU A 225 -40.48 -1.74 22.37
C LEU A 225 -39.95 -2.32 21.09
N ILE A 226 -40.37 -3.50 20.69
CA ILE A 226 -39.98 -4.18 19.46
C ILE A 226 -40.42 -3.35 18.25
N ASP A 227 -41.69 -2.95 18.22
CA ASP A 227 -42.24 -2.19 17.11
C ASP A 227 -41.49 -0.84 16.90
N LYS A 228 -41.23 -0.12 18.01
CA LYS A 228 -40.49 1.15 17.94
C LYS A 228 -39.01 0.94 17.60
N THR A 229 -38.38 -0.10 18.10
CA THR A 229 -36.98 -0.37 17.79
C THR A 229 -36.82 -0.78 16.32
N LEU A 230 -37.70 -1.62 15.79
CA LEU A 230 -37.71 -1.98 14.38
C LEU A 230 -37.95 -0.75 13.49
N SER A 231 -38.91 0.11 13.85
CA SER A 231 -39.15 1.36 13.11
C SER A 231 -37.91 2.25 13.07
N ILE A 232 -37.21 2.46 14.22
CA ILE A 232 -36.00 3.28 14.28
C ILE A 232 -34.86 2.66 13.46
N VAL A 233 -34.68 1.34 13.53
CA VAL A 233 -33.64 0.63 12.77
C VAL A 233 -33.88 0.78 11.27
N VAL A 234 -35.09 0.55 10.80
CA VAL A 234 -35.42 0.63 9.37
C VAL A 234 -35.34 2.10 8.87
N THR A 235 -35.79 3.05 9.67
CA THR A 235 -35.71 4.49 9.34
C THR A 235 -34.25 4.96 9.26
N GLY A 236 -33.38 4.47 10.15
CA GLY A 236 -31.95 4.84 10.19
C GLY A 236 -31.02 3.98 9.32
N MET A 237 -31.55 3.07 8.48
CA MET A 237 -30.75 2.33 7.52
C MET A 237 -30.23 3.26 6.42
N TYR A 238 -28.95 3.08 6.03
CA TYR A 238 -28.34 3.79 4.91
C TYR A 238 -28.90 3.33 3.54
N ASN A 239 -29.53 2.16 3.50
CA ASN A 239 -30.19 1.69 2.28
C ASN A 239 -31.58 2.31 2.15
N ALA A 240 -32.02 2.57 0.93
CA ALA A 240 -33.39 2.99 0.67
C ALA A 240 -34.31 1.77 0.74
N VAL A 241 -35.21 1.74 1.73
CA VAL A 241 -36.18 0.65 1.93
C VAL A 241 -37.57 1.16 1.67
N ILE A 242 -38.27 0.51 0.73
CA ILE A 242 -39.63 0.86 0.32
C ILE A 242 -40.51 -0.39 0.37
N CYS A 243 -41.65 -0.31 1.05
CA CYS A 243 -42.60 -1.40 1.12
C CYS A 243 -43.88 -1.07 0.35
N PHE A 244 -44.39 -2.04 -0.36
CA PHE A 244 -45.62 -1.94 -1.18
C PHE A 244 -46.66 -2.96 -0.73
N ASP A 245 -47.91 -2.62 -0.88
CA ASP A 245 -49.01 -3.54 -0.67
C ASP A 245 -49.26 -4.44 -1.92
N ILE A 246 -50.34 -5.25 -1.86
CA ILE A 246 -50.78 -6.14 -2.95
C ILE A 246 -51.18 -5.40 -4.22
N ASN A 247 -51.58 -4.12 -4.09
CA ASN A 247 -51.98 -3.27 -5.19
C ASN A 247 -50.82 -2.49 -5.80
N LYS A 248 -49.59 -2.73 -5.31
CA LYS A 248 -48.37 -2.03 -5.67
C LYS A 248 -48.37 -0.55 -5.23
N GLU A 249 -49.16 -0.19 -4.21
CA GLU A 249 -49.14 1.12 -3.58
C GLU A 249 -48.06 1.15 -2.46
N CYS A 250 -47.29 2.24 -2.40
CA CYS A 250 -46.26 2.42 -1.37
C CYS A 250 -46.91 2.59 0.01
N VAL A 251 -46.65 1.67 0.90
CA VAL A 251 -47.12 1.70 2.32
C VAL A 251 -46.10 2.33 3.26
N TYR A 252 -44.83 2.16 2.95
CA TYR A 252 -43.72 2.65 3.77
C TYR A 252 -42.50 2.97 2.95
N ALA A 253 -41.84 4.07 3.26
CA ALA A 253 -40.53 4.40 2.75
C ALA A 253 -39.71 5.02 3.90
N ASN A 254 -38.48 4.55 4.10
CA ASN A 254 -37.59 5.13 5.12
C ASN A 254 -37.04 6.50 4.65
N ASP A 255 -36.33 7.21 5.55
CA ASP A 255 -35.86 8.56 5.24
C ASP A 255 -34.87 8.59 4.08
N HIS A 256 -34.04 7.54 3.94
CA HIS A 256 -33.12 7.44 2.81
C HIS A 256 -33.82 7.20 1.47
N ALA A 257 -34.87 6.39 1.44
CA ALA A 257 -35.70 6.24 0.25
C ALA A 257 -36.38 7.55 -0.13
N ARG A 258 -36.87 8.33 0.83
CA ARG A 258 -37.51 9.63 0.58
C ARG A 258 -36.52 10.65 0.03
N SER A 259 -35.25 10.68 0.53
CA SER A 259 -34.23 11.58 0.00
C SER A 259 -33.83 11.21 -1.43
N LEU A 260 -33.78 9.93 -1.77
CA LEU A 260 -33.41 9.45 -3.10
C LEU A 260 -34.43 9.85 -4.19
N PHE A 261 -35.70 10.01 -3.80
CA PHE A 261 -36.81 10.38 -4.71
C PHE A 261 -37.31 11.82 -4.48
N HIS A 262 -36.43 12.71 -4.04
CA HIS A 262 -36.76 14.06 -3.53
C HIS A 262 -37.38 15.03 -4.57
N ASP A 263 -37.29 14.75 -5.86
CA ASP A 263 -37.73 15.66 -6.93
C ASP A 263 -39.26 15.71 -7.14
N LEU A 264 -40.03 14.86 -6.49
CA LEU A 264 -41.48 14.80 -6.67
C LEU A 264 -42.21 14.73 -5.33
N SER A 265 -42.65 15.87 -4.85
CA SER A 265 -43.61 16.05 -3.73
C SER A 265 -43.46 15.06 -2.57
N ASN A 266 -43.49 15.56 -1.33
CA ASN A 266 -43.48 14.78 -0.06
C ASN A 266 -44.60 13.70 0.03
N ASP A 267 -45.20 13.30 -1.09
CA ASP A 267 -46.33 12.39 -1.16
C ASP A 267 -45.82 10.98 -1.54
N ILE A 268 -46.17 10.01 -0.72
CA ILE A 268 -45.88 8.58 -0.90
C ILE A 268 -46.41 8.06 -2.29
N ALA A 269 -47.43 8.69 -2.84
CA ALA A 269 -47.98 8.36 -4.14
C ALA A 269 -46.97 8.59 -5.29
N GLY A 270 -46.17 9.62 -5.26
CA GLY A 270 -45.12 9.91 -6.26
C GLY A 270 -44.01 8.86 -6.30
N ILE A 271 -43.68 8.28 -5.14
CA ILE A 271 -42.69 7.20 -5.05
C ILE A 271 -43.18 5.95 -5.79
N SER A 272 -44.48 5.63 -5.71
CA SER A 272 -45.05 4.45 -6.37
C SER A 272 -44.87 4.51 -7.87
N GLU A 273 -45.09 5.67 -8.52
CA GLU A 273 -44.98 5.83 -9.96
C GLU A 273 -43.55 5.73 -10.47
N GLN A 274 -42.59 6.36 -9.75
CA GLN A 274 -41.18 6.29 -10.11
C GLN A 274 -40.63 4.89 -9.96
N VAL A 275 -40.95 4.20 -8.87
CA VAL A 275 -40.48 2.83 -8.62
C VAL A 275 -41.07 1.86 -9.65
N GLN A 276 -42.29 2.05 -10.11
CA GLN A 276 -42.85 1.22 -11.20
C GLN A 276 -41.99 1.28 -12.46
N ASN A 277 -41.43 2.44 -12.80
CA ASN A 277 -40.49 2.59 -13.91
C ASN A 277 -39.17 1.83 -13.71
N TRP A 278 -38.71 1.66 -12.44
CA TRP A 278 -37.53 0.87 -12.11
C TRP A 278 -37.77 -0.64 -12.15
N LEU A 279 -39.03 -1.05 -11.97
CA LEU A 279 -39.44 -2.45 -11.98
C LEU A 279 -39.76 -2.94 -13.44
N CYS A 280 -39.87 -2.04 -14.42
CA CYS A 280 -40.14 -2.42 -15.79
C CYS A 280 -39.05 -3.33 -16.38
N GLY A 281 -39.42 -4.47 -16.91
CA GLY A 281 -38.53 -5.41 -17.60
C GLY A 281 -38.13 -6.65 -16.79
N HIS A 282 -38.55 -6.76 -15.54
CA HIS A 282 -38.28 -7.94 -14.70
C HIS A 282 -39.55 -8.75 -14.42
N ASP A 283 -39.46 -10.07 -14.49
CA ASP A 283 -40.55 -10.98 -14.14
C ASP A 283 -40.58 -11.23 -12.63
N PHE A 284 -41.47 -10.51 -11.93
CA PHE A 284 -41.65 -10.62 -10.47
C PHE A 284 -42.76 -11.61 -10.09
N ASP A 285 -43.59 -12.07 -11.05
CA ASP A 285 -44.76 -12.86 -10.70
C ASP A 285 -44.37 -14.28 -10.26
N ASN A 286 -43.33 -14.85 -10.82
CA ASN A 286 -42.90 -16.23 -10.58
C ASN A 286 -41.77 -16.38 -9.56
N ARG A 287 -41.22 -15.29 -9.00
CA ARG A 287 -40.08 -15.33 -8.06
C ARG A 287 -40.40 -14.61 -6.77
N ASP A 288 -39.95 -15.15 -5.63
CA ASP A 288 -40.14 -14.54 -4.34
C ASP A 288 -39.03 -13.54 -3.97
N CYS A 289 -37.88 -13.66 -4.62
CA CYS A 289 -36.75 -12.75 -4.48
C CYS A 289 -36.09 -12.56 -5.85
N VAL A 290 -35.76 -11.31 -6.19
CA VAL A 290 -35.02 -10.94 -7.41
C VAL A 290 -34.00 -9.86 -7.04
N GLU A 291 -32.76 -10.04 -7.49
CA GLU A 291 -31.69 -9.07 -7.31
C GLU A 291 -31.16 -8.65 -8.69
N TRP A 292 -30.90 -7.35 -8.85
CA TRP A 292 -30.27 -6.81 -10.07
C TRP A 292 -29.54 -5.52 -9.77
N SER A 293 -28.58 -5.18 -10.64
CA SER A 293 -27.89 -3.90 -10.61
C SER A 293 -28.40 -3.00 -11.73
N THR A 294 -28.52 -1.72 -11.47
CA THR A 294 -28.93 -0.71 -12.46
C THR A 294 -28.14 0.58 -12.26
N GLN A 295 -28.13 1.42 -13.30
CA GLN A 295 -27.60 2.77 -13.20
C GLN A 295 -28.69 3.80 -13.47
N ARG A 296 -28.64 4.92 -12.77
CA ARG A 296 -29.58 6.04 -12.92
C ARG A 296 -28.85 7.36 -12.83
N THR A 297 -29.32 8.34 -13.60
CA THR A 297 -28.81 9.70 -13.50
C THR A 297 -29.65 10.45 -12.48
N ILE A 298 -29.01 10.96 -11.42
CA ILE A 298 -29.60 11.77 -10.36
C ILE A 298 -28.74 13.04 -10.28
N ASP A 299 -29.35 14.21 -10.32
CA ASP A 299 -28.68 15.52 -10.30
C ASP A 299 -27.54 15.66 -11.34
N ASN A 300 -27.72 15.11 -12.54
CA ASN A 300 -26.73 15.02 -13.61
C ASN A 300 -25.51 14.12 -13.33
N GLU A 301 -25.50 13.35 -12.24
CA GLU A 301 -24.48 12.35 -11.93
C GLU A 301 -25.02 10.93 -12.11
N ILE A 302 -24.16 10.00 -12.52
CA ILE A 302 -24.51 8.60 -12.69
C ILE A 302 -24.31 7.88 -11.36
N HIS A 303 -25.43 7.36 -10.83
CA HIS A 303 -25.45 6.52 -9.65
C HIS A 303 -25.69 5.05 -10.01
N TYR A 304 -25.04 4.15 -9.27
CA TYR A 304 -25.19 2.70 -9.43
C TYR A 304 -25.90 2.13 -8.22
N PHE A 305 -26.98 1.37 -8.48
CA PHE A 305 -27.79 0.76 -7.44
C PHE A 305 -27.81 -0.76 -7.58
N ASP A 306 -27.64 -1.46 -6.47
CA ASP A 306 -28.03 -2.86 -6.33
C ASP A 306 -29.39 -2.91 -5.67
N ILE A 307 -30.36 -3.56 -6.33
CA ILE A 307 -31.75 -3.57 -5.92
C ILE A 307 -32.16 -5.02 -5.61
N GLU A 308 -32.70 -5.21 -4.40
CA GLU A 308 -33.31 -6.45 -3.96
C GLU A 308 -34.83 -6.26 -3.89
N TYR A 309 -35.56 -7.05 -4.67
CA TYR A 309 -37.00 -7.21 -4.55
C TYR A 309 -37.30 -8.47 -3.77
N ARG A 310 -38.18 -8.41 -2.76
CA ARG A 310 -38.64 -9.58 -2.03
C ARG A 310 -40.10 -9.51 -1.66
N LYS A 311 -40.87 -10.61 -1.90
CA LYS A 311 -42.26 -10.77 -1.51
C LYS A 311 -42.38 -10.94 0.03
N ILE A 312 -43.43 -10.35 0.60
CA ILE A 312 -43.75 -10.45 2.02
C ILE A 312 -45.00 -11.32 2.16
N PHE A 313 -44.91 -12.34 3.03
CA PHE A 313 -45.99 -13.25 3.31
C PHE A 313 -46.43 -13.17 4.78
N ALA A 314 -47.71 -13.23 5.07
CA ALA A 314 -48.24 -13.35 6.41
C ALA A 314 -47.99 -14.76 6.98
N LYS A 315 -48.22 -14.95 8.33
CA LYS A 315 -47.97 -16.22 9.05
C LYS A 315 -48.67 -17.45 8.46
N LYS A 316 -49.69 -17.30 7.60
CA LYS A 316 -50.43 -18.38 6.94
C LYS A 316 -50.02 -18.59 5.48
N GLY A 317 -48.95 -17.96 5.02
CA GLY A 317 -48.52 -18.04 3.61
C GLY A 317 -49.30 -17.13 2.63
N GLU A 318 -50.13 -16.25 3.15
CA GLU A 318 -50.86 -15.26 2.37
C GLU A 318 -49.94 -14.13 1.91
N TYR A 319 -49.88 -13.84 0.62
CA TYR A 319 -49.11 -12.73 0.06
C TYR A 319 -49.75 -11.39 0.48
N ILE A 320 -48.97 -10.51 1.09
CA ILE A 320 -49.41 -9.22 1.61
C ILE A 320 -48.74 -8.02 0.96
N GLY A 321 -47.73 -8.25 0.10
CA GLY A 321 -46.99 -7.20 -0.58
C GLY A 321 -45.52 -7.55 -0.79
N PHE A 322 -44.72 -6.57 -1.12
CA PHE A 322 -43.29 -6.75 -1.34
C PHE A 322 -42.51 -5.54 -0.80
N PHE A 323 -41.21 -5.72 -0.61
CA PHE A 323 -40.34 -4.61 -0.36
C PHE A 323 -39.19 -4.55 -1.37
N LEU A 324 -38.69 -3.37 -1.57
CA LEU A 324 -37.45 -3.07 -2.29
C LEU A 324 -36.41 -2.54 -1.32
N ASN A 325 -35.20 -3.06 -1.45
CA ASN A 325 -34.02 -2.58 -0.76
C ASN A 325 -33.03 -2.10 -1.83
N LEU A 326 -32.79 -0.78 -1.89
CA LEU A 326 -31.89 -0.16 -2.85
C LEU A 326 -30.62 0.24 -2.13
N ILE A 327 -29.51 -0.29 -2.59
CA ILE A 327 -28.17 -0.02 -2.06
C ILE A 327 -27.44 0.82 -3.09
N ASP A 328 -27.07 2.06 -2.75
CA ASP A 328 -26.18 2.86 -3.58
C ASP A 328 -24.75 2.30 -3.48
N THR A 329 -24.28 1.80 -4.61
CA THR A 329 -22.93 1.22 -4.74
C THR A 329 -21.98 2.11 -5.55
N THR A 330 -22.37 3.37 -5.83
CA THR A 330 -21.64 4.31 -6.68
C THR A 330 -20.22 4.52 -6.19
N GLU A 331 -20.06 4.90 -4.92
CA GLU A 331 -18.75 5.16 -4.34
C GLU A 331 -17.84 3.91 -4.37
N LYS A 332 -18.41 2.76 -4.01
CA LYS A 332 -17.69 1.47 -4.02
C LYS A 332 -17.26 1.10 -5.44
N ARG A 333 -18.12 1.30 -6.42
CA ARG A 333 -17.84 0.97 -7.82
C ARG A 333 -16.79 1.91 -8.41
N LEU A 334 -16.91 3.21 -8.18
CA LEU A 334 -15.92 4.19 -8.61
C LEU A 334 -14.56 3.97 -7.94
N ALA A 335 -14.55 3.63 -6.65
CA ALA A 335 -13.32 3.26 -5.94
C ALA A 335 -12.67 2.01 -6.55
N TYR A 336 -13.47 0.99 -6.86
CA TYR A 336 -12.99 -0.24 -7.51
C TYR A 336 -12.45 0.02 -8.92
N GLU A 337 -13.15 0.81 -9.73
CA GLU A 337 -12.69 1.19 -11.08
C GLU A 337 -11.40 2.01 -11.01
N LYS A 338 -11.33 2.94 -10.05
CA LYS A 338 -10.11 3.71 -9.80
C LYS A 338 -8.95 2.81 -9.34
N GLU A 339 -9.19 1.89 -8.41
CA GLU A 339 -8.19 0.93 -7.96
C GLU A 339 -7.71 0.04 -9.12
N LYS A 340 -8.63 -0.47 -9.93
CA LYS A 340 -8.32 -1.24 -11.13
C LYS A 340 -7.50 -0.42 -12.13
N TYR A 341 -7.84 0.85 -12.34
CA TYR A 341 -7.08 1.74 -13.22
C TYR A 341 -5.66 1.97 -12.67
N LEU A 342 -5.52 2.24 -11.37
CA LEU A 342 -4.22 2.43 -10.71
C LEU A 342 -3.35 1.17 -10.74
N ALA A 343 -3.96 -0.01 -10.67
CA ALA A 343 -3.25 -1.28 -10.78
C ALA A 343 -2.76 -1.59 -12.21
N THR A 344 -3.45 -1.05 -13.22
CA THR A 344 -3.18 -1.38 -14.63
C THR A 344 -2.47 -0.27 -15.40
N HIS A 345 -2.50 0.98 -14.92
CA HIS A 345 -1.94 2.13 -15.63
C HIS A 345 -0.95 2.91 -14.75
N ASP A 346 0.03 3.52 -15.40
CA ASP A 346 0.92 4.50 -14.78
C ASP A 346 0.17 5.83 -14.55
N VAL A 347 0.16 6.31 -13.32
CA VAL A 347 -0.63 7.49 -12.91
C VAL A 347 -0.20 8.77 -13.60
N LEU A 348 1.09 8.91 -13.92
CA LEU A 348 1.63 10.12 -14.52
C LEU A 348 1.30 10.21 -16.00
N THR A 349 1.41 9.08 -16.72
CA THR A 349 1.37 9.04 -18.19
C THR A 349 0.07 8.45 -18.74
N GLY A 350 -0.67 7.70 -17.91
CA GLY A 350 -1.88 7.01 -18.34
C GLY A 350 -1.63 5.86 -19.32
N LEU A 351 -0.38 5.43 -19.51
CA LEU A 351 -0.01 4.22 -20.23
C LEU A 351 -0.14 3.00 -19.31
N TYR A 352 -0.08 1.80 -19.88
CA TYR A 352 -0.06 0.60 -19.05
C TYR A 352 1.14 0.59 -18.11
N SER A 353 0.92 0.12 -16.86
CA SER A 353 1.99 -0.19 -15.93
C SER A 353 2.85 -1.34 -16.47
N LYS A 354 4.10 -1.46 -16.03
CA LYS A 354 5.03 -2.49 -16.45
C LYS A 354 4.40 -3.89 -16.44
N ASP A 355 3.77 -4.25 -15.32
CA ASP A 355 3.21 -5.59 -15.13
C ASP A 355 2.02 -5.85 -16.06
N TYR A 356 1.13 -4.86 -16.18
CA TYR A 356 -0.04 -5.00 -17.04
C TYR A 356 0.31 -4.94 -18.54
N PHE A 357 1.32 -4.15 -18.92
CA PHE A 357 1.90 -4.16 -20.26
C PHE A 357 2.37 -5.56 -20.63
N SER A 358 3.13 -6.22 -19.75
CA SER A 358 3.62 -7.58 -19.99
C SER A 358 2.49 -8.58 -20.19
N VAL A 359 1.43 -8.49 -19.37
CA VAL A 359 0.25 -9.34 -19.51
C VAL A 359 -0.42 -9.12 -20.87
N LYS A 360 -0.62 -7.84 -21.26
CA LYS A 360 -1.30 -7.49 -22.52
C LYS A 360 -0.49 -7.90 -23.75
N VAL A 361 0.81 -7.73 -23.72
CA VAL A 361 1.69 -8.20 -24.80
C VAL A 361 1.60 -9.72 -24.95
N ALA A 362 1.71 -10.48 -23.84
CA ALA A 362 1.61 -11.92 -23.88
C ALA A 362 0.22 -12.41 -24.39
N GLU A 363 -0.87 -11.72 -24.03
CA GLU A 363 -2.22 -12.02 -24.54
C GLU A 363 -2.27 -11.85 -26.06
N VAL A 364 -1.83 -10.69 -26.57
CA VAL A 364 -1.92 -10.39 -28.00
C VAL A 364 -1.02 -11.29 -28.84
N LEU A 365 0.19 -11.60 -28.36
CA LEU A 365 1.09 -12.52 -29.07
C LEU A 365 0.53 -13.94 -29.20
N LYS A 366 -0.29 -14.37 -28.25
CA LYS A 366 -1.02 -15.65 -28.31
C LYS A 366 -2.26 -15.63 -29.21
N GLU A 367 -2.96 -14.50 -29.24
CA GLU A 367 -4.19 -14.37 -30.05
C GLU A 367 -3.90 -14.16 -31.54
N LYS A 368 -2.90 -13.32 -31.87
CA LYS A 368 -2.59 -12.92 -33.26
C LYS A 368 -1.34 -13.64 -33.77
N THR A 369 -1.49 -14.91 -34.11
CA THR A 369 -0.38 -15.78 -34.52
C THR A 369 0.16 -15.52 -35.92
N ASP A 370 -0.61 -14.84 -36.79
CA ASP A 370 -0.29 -14.68 -38.21
C ASP A 370 0.46 -13.38 -38.53
N GLU A 371 0.77 -12.54 -37.52
CA GLU A 371 1.44 -11.26 -37.68
C GLU A 371 2.84 -11.27 -37.01
N ASP A 372 3.83 -10.67 -37.67
CA ASP A 372 5.14 -10.42 -37.04
C ASP A 372 5.06 -9.17 -36.16
N TRP A 373 5.66 -9.26 -34.98
CA TRP A 373 5.62 -8.22 -33.97
C TRP A 373 6.99 -7.74 -33.59
N LEU A 374 7.07 -6.43 -33.28
CA LEU A 374 8.27 -5.78 -32.73
C LEU A 374 7.99 -5.35 -31.29
N LEU A 375 8.97 -5.56 -30.44
CA LEU A 375 9.05 -4.91 -29.14
C LEU A 375 10.03 -3.73 -29.24
N VAL A 376 9.54 -2.54 -28.96
CA VAL A 376 10.29 -1.29 -29.04
C VAL A 376 10.41 -0.69 -27.65
N CYS A 377 11.65 -0.44 -27.22
CA CYS A 377 11.93 0.28 -25.98
C CYS A 377 12.51 1.66 -26.30
N SER A 378 12.15 2.64 -25.50
CA SER A 378 12.73 3.97 -25.60
C SER A 378 13.20 4.48 -24.25
N ASN A 379 14.23 5.34 -24.28
CA ASN A 379 14.78 5.99 -23.11
C ASN A 379 15.23 7.43 -23.47
N ILE A 380 15.15 8.36 -22.52
CA ILE A 380 15.65 9.72 -22.65
C ILE A 380 17.07 9.76 -22.09
N LYS A 381 18.02 10.25 -22.88
CA LYS A 381 19.41 10.37 -22.44
C LYS A 381 19.48 11.34 -21.26
N ASP A 382 20.20 10.94 -20.21
CA ASP A 382 20.50 11.77 -19.04
C ASP A 382 19.25 12.44 -18.41
N PHE A 383 18.11 11.73 -18.38
CA PHE A 383 16.85 12.24 -17.82
C PHE A 383 16.99 12.79 -16.40
N LYS A 384 17.89 12.21 -15.61
CA LYS A 384 18.20 12.73 -14.27
C LYS A 384 18.72 14.16 -14.32
N LEU A 385 19.58 14.49 -15.31
CA LEU A 385 20.11 15.83 -15.50
C LEU A 385 18.99 16.83 -15.84
N ILE A 386 17.95 16.40 -16.58
CA ILE A 386 16.77 17.25 -16.85
C ILE A 386 16.07 17.60 -15.54
N ASN A 387 15.89 16.62 -14.66
CA ASN A 387 15.30 16.87 -13.34
C ASN A 387 16.16 17.78 -12.46
N ASP A 388 17.47 17.60 -12.49
CA ASP A 388 18.41 18.38 -11.68
C ASP A 388 18.52 19.84 -12.17
N LEU A 389 18.48 20.08 -13.48
CA LEU A 389 18.58 21.41 -14.09
C LEU A 389 17.27 22.18 -14.13
N PHE A 390 16.15 21.50 -14.44
CA PHE A 390 14.87 22.15 -14.74
C PHE A 390 13.75 21.80 -13.74
N GLY A 391 14.03 20.93 -12.78
CA GLY A 391 13.08 20.49 -11.76
C GLY A 391 12.22 19.30 -12.20
N ILE A 392 11.68 18.59 -11.19
CA ILE A 392 10.88 17.36 -11.37
C ILE A 392 9.60 17.62 -12.19
N GLU A 393 8.98 18.80 -12.05
CA GLU A 393 7.77 19.15 -12.80
C GLU A 393 8.05 19.18 -14.31
N LYS A 394 9.17 19.75 -14.71
CA LYS A 394 9.59 19.80 -16.12
C LYS A 394 9.92 18.40 -16.65
N GLY A 395 10.59 17.57 -15.86
CA GLY A 395 10.79 16.16 -16.20
C GLY A 395 9.47 15.41 -16.39
N ASN A 396 8.49 15.65 -15.53
CA ASN A 396 7.14 15.07 -15.66
C ASN A 396 6.42 15.52 -16.93
N GLU A 397 6.59 16.78 -17.36
CA GLU A 397 6.04 17.28 -18.63
C GLU A 397 6.65 16.52 -19.81
N VAL A 398 7.97 16.31 -19.82
CA VAL A 398 8.67 15.55 -20.86
C VAL A 398 8.15 14.11 -20.94
N LEU A 399 7.96 13.45 -19.79
CA LEU A 399 7.40 12.08 -19.73
C LEU A 399 5.95 12.01 -20.26
N LYS A 400 5.12 13.00 -19.93
CA LYS A 400 3.75 13.10 -20.47
C LYS A 400 3.76 13.32 -21.97
N MET A 401 4.60 14.22 -22.46
CA MET A 401 4.76 14.49 -23.89
C MET A 401 5.16 13.22 -24.64
N GLN A 402 6.13 12.46 -24.14
CA GLN A 402 6.52 11.17 -24.71
C GLN A 402 5.34 10.18 -24.76
N ALA A 403 4.59 10.09 -23.67
CA ALA A 403 3.42 9.21 -23.60
C ALA A 403 2.32 9.60 -24.59
N ASP A 404 2.05 10.89 -24.74
CA ASP A 404 1.02 11.41 -25.65
C ASP A 404 1.41 11.17 -27.11
N ILE A 405 2.68 11.39 -27.45
CA ILE A 405 3.22 11.07 -28.78
C ILE A 405 3.09 9.56 -29.06
N PHE A 406 3.39 8.70 -28.09
CA PHE A 406 3.21 7.26 -28.26
C PHE A 406 1.74 6.89 -28.51
N LYS A 407 0.79 7.56 -27.87
CA LYS A 407 -0.66 7.33 -28.08
C LYS A 407 -1.13 7.82 -29.46
N GLU A 408 -0.66 8.98 -29.91
CA GLU A 408 -1.10 9.62 -31.16
C GLU A 408 -0.56 8.93 -32.41
N GLN A 409 0.66 8.38 -32.35
CA GLN A 409 1.30 7.73 -33.50
C GLN A 409 0.85 6.30 -33.75
N CYS A 410 -0.05 5.75 -32.92
CA CYS A 410 -0.37 4.35 -32.93
C CYS A 410 -1.79 4.07 -33.41
N SER A 411 -1.87 3.21 -34.43
CA SER A 411 -3.12 2.62 -34.93
C SER A 411 -3.67 1.57 -33.94
N GLU A 412 -4.91 1.19 -34.15
CA GLU A 412 -5.61 0.17 -33.37
C GLU A 412 -4.78 -1.14 -33.23
N GLY A 413 -4.57 -1.59 -32.03
CA GLY A 413 -3.90 -2.87 -31.72
C GLY A 413 -2.46 -2.75 -31.20
N VAL A 414 -1.88 -1.55 -31.13
CA VAL A 414 -0.57 -1.32 -30.52
C VAL A 414 -0.70 -1.20 -28.99
N ILE A 415 0.20 -1.87 -28.24
CA ILE A 415 0.22 -1.87 -26.79
C ILE A 415 1.37 -1.01 -26.32
N HIS A 416 1.09 -0.07 -25.42
CA HIS A 416 2.11 0.83 -24.88
C HIS A 416 2.14 0.75 -23.35
N GLY A 417 3.34 0.83 -22.77
CA GLY A 417 3.54 0.82 -21.33
C GLY A 417 4.71 1.69 -20.90
N ARG A 418 4.64 2.18 -19.67
CA ARG A 418 5.78 2.77 -18.99
C ARG A 418 6.42 1.71 -18.10
N ILE A 419 7.68 1.37 -18.40
CA ILE A 419 8.39 0.27 -17.75
C ILE A 419 9.04 0.73 -16.44
N GLY A 420 9.32 2.02 -16.31
CA GLY A 420 9.83 2.64 -15.09
C GLY A 420 10.75 3.82 -15.39
N GLY A 421 10.76 4.84 -14.53
CA GLY A 421 11.54 6.04 -14.73
C GLY A 421 11.19 6.74 -16.05
N ASP A 422 12.17 6.88 -16.93
CA ASP A 422 12.09 7.45 -18.27
C ASP A 422 12.01 6.37 -19.38
N LYS A 423 11.81 5.11 -19.01
CA LYS A 423 11.75 3.97 -19.93
C LYS A 423 10.32 3.64 -20.32
N PHE A 424 10.07 3.64 -21.61
CA PHE A 424 8.81 3.26 -22.21
C PHE A 424 8.99 2.03 -23.12
N ALA A 425 7.94 1.26 -23.27
CA ALA A 425 7.91 0.14 -24.20
C ALA A 425 6.62 0.14 -25.01
N MET A 426 6.72 -0.43 -26.20
CA MET A 426 5.61 -0.60 -27.11
C MET A 426 5.74 -1.94 -27.81
N CYS A 427 4.62 -2.64 -27.96
CA CYS A 427 4.51 -3.81 -28.81
C CYS A 427 3.66 -3.45 -30.02
N VAL A 428 4.25 -3.57 -31.23
CA VAL A 428 3.65 -3.10 -32.46
C VAL A 428 3.79 -4.12 -33.57
N PRO A 429 2.76 -4.33 -34.41
CA PRO A 429 2.89 -5.15 -35.62
C PRO A 429 3.99 -4.60 -36.54
N LYS A 430 4.89 -5.46 -37.03
CA LYS A 430 6.03 -5.06 -37.87
C LYS A 430 5.69 -4.17 -39.05
N PRO A 431 4.57 -4.39 -39.81
CA PRO A 431 4.19 -3.53 -40.91
C PRO A 431 3.76 -2.10 -40.50
N GLN A 432 3.38 -1.90 -39.23
CA GLN A 432 2.96 -0.59 -38.69
C GLN A 432 4.13 0.22 -38.12
N PHE A 433 5.30 -0.41 -37.92
CA PHE A 433 6.50 0.26 -37.44
C PHE A 433 7.20 0.96 -38.59
N LEU A 434 7.00 2.27 -38.68
CA LEU A 434 7.68 3.12 -39.65
C LEU A 434 8.78 3.93 -38.94
N GLU A 435 10.04 3.64 -39.19
CA GLU A 435 11.17 4.33 -38.57
C GLU A 435 11.08 5.86 -38.73
N GLN A 436 10.63 6.34 -39.90
CA GLN A 436 10.48 7.76 -40.14
C GLN A 436 9.50 8.43 -39.17
N ASN A 437 8.43 7.74 -38.77
CA ASN A 437 7.49 8.27 -37.81
C ASN A 437 8.13 8.44 -36.42
N PHE A 438 8.97 7.48 -36.03
CA PHE A 438 9.74 7.57 -34.78
C PHE A 438 10.81 8.61 -34.81
N MET A 439 11.49 8.79 -35.94
CA MET A 439 12.44 9.88 -36.11
C MET A 439 11.78 11.27 -36.06
N ASN A 440 10.60 11.41 -36.67
CA ASN A 440 9.80 12.62 -36.55
C ASN A 440 9.37 12.89 -35.11
N MET A 441 8.99 11.85 -34.37
CA MET A 441 8.64 11.92 -32.94
C MET A 441 9.83 12.43 -32.11
N VAL A 442 11.03 11.86 -32.29
CA VAL A 442 12.25 12.29 -31.60
C VAL A 442 12.54 13.77 -31.92
N GLN A 443 12.38 14.19 -33.19
CA GLN A 443 12.55 15.57 -33.58
C GLN A 443 11.50 16.49 -32.94
N THR A 444 10.23 16.08 -32.90
CA THR A 444 9.15 16.85 -32.27
C THR A 444 9.43 17.07 -30.77
N MET A 445 9.87 16.03 -30.05
CA MET A 445 10.25 16.17 -28.64
C MET A 445 11.46 17.08 -28.47
N ARG A 446 12.47 16.96 -29.36
CA ARG A 446 13.64 17.83 -29.35
C ARG A 446 13.26 19.29 -29.52
N HIS A 447 12.41 19.61 -30.50
CA HIS A 447 11.96 20.99 -30.73
C HIS A 447 11.07 21.54 -29.62
N ALA A 448 10.21 20.70 -29.03
CA ALA A 448 9.33 21.11 -27.94
C ALA A 448 10.09 21.39 -26.63
N PHE A 449 11.26 20.79 -26.47
CA PHE A 449 12.14 20.98 -25.30
C PHE A 449 13.39 21.84 -25.61
N ASP A 450 13.51 22.37 -26.84
CA ASP A 450 14.73 23.08 -27.27
C ASP A 450 15.02 24.26 -26.35
N ASN A 451 16.18 24.21 -25.70
CA ASN A 451 16.68 25.23 -24.79
C ASN A 451 18.18 25.40 -25.08
N ASP A 452 18.68 26.65 -25.04
CA ASP A 452 20.08 26.97 -25.27
C ASP A 452 21.06 26.21 -24.36
N MET A 453 20.57 25.67 -23.24
CA MET A 453 21.40 24.97 -22.25
C MET A 453 21.40 23.45 -22.39
N TYR A 454 20.38 22.83 -23.01
CA TYR A 454 20.27 21.36 -23.08
C TYR A 454 19.44 20.91 -24.28
N HIS A 455 19.97 19.97 -25.05
CA HIS A 455 19.26 19.31 -26.15
C HIS A 455 18.79 17.93 -25.73
N LEU A 456 17.51 17.67 -25.88
CA LEU A 456 16.91 16.37 -25.52
C LEU A 456 17.29 15.31 -26.58
N TYR A 457 17.85 14.21 -26.11
CA TYR A 457 18.14 13.02 -26.93
C TYR A 457 17.30 11.84 -26.43
N MET A 458 16.64 11.15 -27.36
CA MET A 458 15.90 9.93 -27.11
C MET A 458 16.47 8.80 -27.97
N TYR A 459 16.68 7.66 -27.33
CA TYR A 459 17.14 6.44 -27.98
C TYR A 459 16.04 5.40 -28.03
N ILE A 460 16.03 4.61 -29.12
CA ILE A 460 15.03 3.59 -29.39
C ILE A 460 15.76 2.30 -29.71
N GLY A 461 15.43 1.25 -28.96
CA GLY A 461 15.87 -0.11 -29.23
C GLY A 461 14.71 -0.95 -29.71
N VAL A 462 14.94 -1.75 -30.75
CA VAL A 462 13.94 -2.59 -31.42
C VAL A 462 14.35 -4.05 -31.34
N TYR A 463 13.46 -4.89 -30.85
CA TYR A 463 13.59 -6.35 -30.90
C TYR A 463 12.51 -6.94 -31.78
N GLU A 464 12.88 -7.72 -32.80
CA GLU A 464 11.96 -8.52 -33.60
C GLU A 464 11.61 -9.80 -32.83
N ILE A 465 10.33 -9.97 -32.47
CA ILE A 465 9.88 -11.09 -31.64
C ILE A 465 9.93 -12.37 -32.47
N THR A 466 10.87 -13.24 -32.15
CA THR A 466 11.06 -14.54 -32.81
C THR A 466 10.43 -15.69 -32.02
N ASP A 467 10.45 -15.59 -30.69
CA ASP A 467 9.79 -16.53 -29.79
C ASP A 467 8.66 -15.80 -29.02
N ARG A 468 7.44 -16.22 -29.23
CA ARG A 468 6.23 -15.62 -28.66
C ARG A 468 5.93 -16.08 -27.23
N ASP A 469 6.54 -17.18 -26.81
CA ASP A 469 6.43 -17.73 -25.46
C ASP A 469 7.54 -17.18 -24.54
N GLU A 470 8.48 -16.41 -25.07
CA GLU A 470 9.52 -15.74 -24.30
C GLU A 470 8.90 -14.71 -23.33
N ASP A 471 9.46 -14.60 -22.13
CA ASP A 471 9.01 -13.57 -21.17
C ASP A 471 9.20 -12.16 -21.73
N VAL A 472 8.14 -11.34 -21.61
CA VAL A 472 8.14 -9.97 -22.15
C VAL A 472 9.23 -9.10 -21.51
N SER A 473 9.65 -9.38 -20.28
CA SER A 473 10.77 -8.67 -19.65
C SER A 473 12.09 -8.98 -20.34
N ILE A 474 12.31 -10.21 -20.82
CA ILE A 474 13.49 -10.60 -21.60
C ILE A 474 13.47 -9.91 -22.98
N MET A 475 12.28 -9.86 -23.62
CA MET A 475 12.12 -9.11 -24.87
C MET A 475 12.48 -7.62 -24.70
N CYS A 476 12.03 -7.01 -23.60
CA CYS A 476 12.40 -5.65 -23.24
C CYS A 476 13.91 -5.48 -23.00
N ASP A 477 14.54 -6.45 -22.34
CA ASP A 477 15.98 -6.42 -22.08
C ASP A 477 16.79 -6.51 -23.41
N LYS A 478 16.34 -7.32 -24.35
CA LYS A 478 16.93 -7.40 -25.70
C LYS A 478 16.82 -6.07 -26.44
N ALA A 479 15.63 -5.45 -26.45
CA ALA A 479 15.45 -4.12 -27.04
C ALA A 479 16.32 -3.05 -26.33
N ASN A 480 16.40 -3.09 -25.00
CA ASN A 480 17.27 -2.19 -24.23
C ASN A 480 18.76 -2.42 -24.52
N LEU A 481 19.17 -3.64 -24.79
CA LEU A 481 20.55 -3.96 -25.16
C LEU A 481 20.91 -3.31 -26.52
N ALA A 482 20.01 -3.40 -27.51
CA ALA A 482 20.18 -2.70 -28.77
C ALA A 482 20.29 -1.18 -28.55
N MET A 483 19.43 -0.61 -27.71
CA MET A 483 19.44 0.82 -27.42
C MET A 483 20.74 1.31 -26.79
N LYS A 484 21.39 0.52 -25.94
CA LYS A 484 22.67 0.87 -25.31
C LYS A 484 23.79 1.14 -26.32
N THR A 485 23.77 0.49 -27.48
CA THR A 485 24.77 0.71 -28.54
C THR A 485 24.72 2.11 -29.14
N LEU A 486 23.66 2.88 -28.83
CA LEU A 486 23.48 4.25 -29.32
C LEU A 486 24.02 5.33 -28.37
N TYR A 487 24.34 4.98 -27.10
CA TYR A 487 24.65 6.00 -26.08
C TYR A 487 25.85 6.89 -26.41
N GLU A 488 26.77 6.42 -27.24
CA GLU A 488 27.92 7.15 -27.68
C GLU A 488 27.77 7.70 -29.12
N ASN A 489 26.64 7.38 -29.78
CA ASN A 489 26.39 7.76 -31.16
C ASN A 489 25.25 8.79 -31.25
N TYR A 490 25.57 10.06 -31.39
CA TYR A 490 24.59 11.15 -31.50
C TYR A 490 23.87 11.23 -32.85
N ASP A 491 24.40 10.53 -33.87
CA ASP A 491 23.84 10.56 -35.23
C ASP A 491 22.70 9.56 -35.43
N LYS A 492 22.63 8.51 -34.60
CA LYS A 492 21.62 7.48 -34.70
C LYS A 492 20.73 7.46 -33.43
N SER A 493 19.43 7.36 -33.64
CA SER A 493 18.44 7.30 -32.57
C SER A 493 17.75 5.91 -32.45
N ILE A 494 17.93 5.03 -33.45
CA ILE A 494 17.29 3.71 -33.50
C ILE A 494 18.36 2.63 -33.71
N ALA A 495 18.26 1.54 -32.92
CA ALA A 495 19.08 0.33 -33.09
C ALA A 495 18.21 -0.92 -32.99
N TYR A 496 18.56 -1.93 -33.80
CA TYR A 496 17.92 -3.24 -33.79
C TYR A 496 18.77 -4.25 -33.02
N TYR A 497 18.12 -5.07 -32.23
CA TYR A 497 18.78 -6.15 -31.52
C TYR A 497 19.31 -7.22 -32.49
N SER A 498 20.48 -7.73 -32.19
CA SER A 498 21.03 -8.95 -32.77
C SER A 498 21.69 -9.79 -31.68
N ASP A 499 21.70 -11.10 -31.84
CA ASP A 499 22.31 -12.03 -30.88
C ASP A 499 23.80 -11.74 -30.63
N ILE A 500 24.50 -11.20 -31.63
CA ILE A 500 25.89 -10.74 -31.50
C ILE A 500 26.07 -9.71 -30.37
N MET A 501 25.07 -8.87 -30.13
CA MET A 501 25.13 -7.85 -29.06
C MET A 501 25.09 -8.49 -27.67
N LEU A 502 24.32 -9.56 -27.52
CA LEU A 502 24.27 -10.31 -26.26
C LEU A 502 25.59 -11.02 -26.01
N ASP A 503 26.13 -11.72 -27.05
CA ASP A 503 27.41 -12.41 -26.96
C ASP A 503 28.54 -11.44 -26.59
N LYS A 504 28.59 -10.27 -27.24
CA LYS A 504 29.56 -9.22 -26.91
C LYS A 504 29.43 -8.75 -25.44
N THR A 505 28.21 -8.53 -24.96
CA THR A 505 27.98 -8.10 -23.56
C THR A 505 28.41 -9.16 -22.56
N ILE A 506 28.19 -10.45 -22.90
CA ILE A 506 28.65 -11.55 -22.06
C ILE A 506 30.19 -11.60 -22.04
N GLU A 507 30.83 -11.43 -23.21
CA GLU A 507 32.28 -11.36 -23.30
C GLU A 507 32.88 -10.24 -22.46
N GLU A 508 32.32 -9.01 -22.56
CA GLU A 508 32.73 -7.85 -21.76
C GLU A 508 32.66 -8.13 -20.26
N LYS A 509 31.53 -8.71 -19.80
CA LYS A 509 31.38 -9.08 -18.38
C LYS A 509 32.35 -10.17 -17.93
N GLN A 510 32.68 -11.10 -18.81
CA GLN A 510 33.68 -12.15 -18.51
C GLN A 510 35.08 -11.53 -18.39
N LEU A 511 35.45 -10.61 -19.27
CA LEU A 511 36.76 -9.93 -19.20
C LEU A 511 36.88 -9.14 -17.89
N VAL A 512 35.82 -8.45 -17.47
CA VAL A 512 35.78 -7.75 -16.18
C VAL A 512 35.91 -8.74 -15.01
N GLY A 513 35.21 -9.88 -15.09
CA GLY A 513 35.25 -10.92 -14.05
C GLY A 513 36.62 -11.57 -13.90
N ASP A 514 37.37 -11.72 -15.00
CA ASP A 514 38.69 -12.34 -15.03
C ASP A 514 39.84 -11.37 -14.62
N PHE A 515 39.57 -10.06 -14.50
CA PHE A 515 40.57 -9.02 -14.28
C PHE A 515 41.43 -9.24 -13.02
N ASP A 516 40.81 -9.51 -11.86
CA ASP A 516 41.52 -9.66 -10.59
C ASP A 516 42.48 -10.87 -10.63
N GLU A 517 42.04 -11.94 -11.23
CA GLU A 517 42.87 -13.16 -11.43
C GLU A 517 44.02 -12.88 -12.41
N ALA A 518 43.74 -12.10 -13.45
CA ALA A 518 44.72 -11.74 -14.47
C ALA A 518 45.87 -10.89 -13.89
N ILE A 519 45.55 -9.88 -13.04
CA ILE A 519 46.55 -9.09 -12.31
C ILE A 519 47.35 -9.97 -11.35
N ALA A 520 46.68 -10.80 -10.54
CA ALA A 520 47.34 -11.66 -9.54
C ALA A 520 48.26 -12.69 -10.17
N LYS A 521 47.91 -13.27 -11.34
CA LYS A 521 48.67 -14.24 -12.06
C LYS A 521 49.65 -13.66 -13.10
N ARG A 522 49.80 -12.35 -13.15
CA ARG A 522 50.63 -11.63 -14.14
C ARG A 522 50.32 -12.02 -15.59
N GLN A 523 49.01 -12.16 -15.93
CA GLN A 523 48.58 -12.47 -17.29
C GLN A 523 48.69 -11.25 -18.24
N PHE A 524 48.64 -10.05 -17.67
CA PHE A 524 48.98 -8.83 -18.41
C PHE A 524 50.48 -8.77 -18.59
N CYS A 525 50.92 -8.56 -19.81
CA CYS A 525 52.33 -8.42 -20.18
C CYS A 525 52.60 -7.19 -21.01
N MET A 526 53.77 -6.65 -20.87
CA MET A 526 54.23 -5.50 -21.60
C MET A 526 54.88 -5.92 -22.90
N TYR A 527 54.43 -5.38 -24.02
CA TYR A 527 55.07 -5.41 -25.31
C TYR A 527 55.71 -4.08 -25.55
N LEU A 528 56.82 -4.04 -26.27
CA LEU A 528 57.56 -2.83 -26.63
C LEU A 528 57.51 -2.57 -28.11
N GLN A 529 57.19 -1.33 -28.49
CA GLN A 529 57.32 -0.91 -29.88
C GLN A 529 58.49 0.10 -29.99
N PRO A 530 59.52 -0.16 -30.80
CA PRO A 530 60.69 0.69 -30.84
C PRO A 530 60.39 2.04 -31.48
N GLN A 531 60.98 3.08 -30.91
CA GLN A 531 61.04 4.43 -31.44
C GLN A 531 62.42 4.64 -32.02
N MET A 532 62.45 4.98 -33.34
CA MET A 532 63.64 4.93 -34.17
C MET A 532 63.96 6.33 -34.72
N THR A 533 65.27 6.62 -34.85
CA THR A 533 65.69 7.79 -35.64
C THR A 533 65.66 7.55 -37.14
N SER A 534 65.78 8.56 -37.98
CA SER A 534 65.89 8.44 -39.42
C SER A 534 67.11 7.59 -39.87
N GLU A 535 68.10 7.46 -39.04
CA GLU A 535 69.32 6.65 -39.29
C GLU A 535 69.15 5.17 -38.89
N GLY A 536 67.99 4.84 -38.37
CA GLY A 536 67.68 3.47 -37.88
C GLY A 536 68.24 3.13 -36.49
N LYS A 537 68.63 4.14 -35.71
CA LYS A 537 69.07 3.92 -34.31
C LYS A 537 67.82 3.94 -33.38
N MET A 538 67.67 2.92 -32.56
CA MET A 538 66.67 2.83 -31.54
C MET A 538 67.05 3.73 -30.35
N ILE A 539 66.12 4.56 -29.85
CA ILE A 539 66.30 5.51 -28.80
C ILE A 539 65.41 5.24 -27.57
N GLY A 540 64.34 4.53 -27.75
CA GLY A 540 63.37 4.19 -26.74
C GLY A 540 62.25 3.28 -27.26
N ALA A 541 61.26 3.04 -26.46
CA ALA A 541 60.10 2.24 -26.87
C ALA A 541 58.82 2.66 -26.14
N GLU A 542 57.69 2.46 -26.79
CA GLU A 542 56.38 2.58 -26.15
C GLU A 542 55.99 1.26 -25.54
N ALA A 543 55.48 1.31 -24.29
CA ALA A 543 54.93 0.19 -23.54
C ALA A 543 53.47 -0.05 -23.90
N LEU A 544 53.18 -1.12 -24.56
CA LEU A 544 51.84 -1.50 -25.00
C LEU A 544 51.42 -2.78 -24.27
N VAL A 545 50.37 -2.68 -23.48
CA VAL A 545 49.83 -3.84 -22.73
C VAL A 545 49.24 -4.89 -23.68
N ARG A 546 49.41 -6.17 -23.35
CA ARG A 546 48.73 -7.31 -23.93
C ARG A 546 48.25 -8.25 -22.84
N TRP A 547 47.14 -8.89 -23.08
CA TRP A 547 46.59 -9.85 -22.10
C TRP A 547 46.76 -11.27 -22.58
N GLN A 548 47.67 -12.02 -21.97
CA GLN A 548 47.88 -13.44 -22.24
C GLN A 548 46.87 -14.28 -21.48
N HIS A 549 45.66 -14.37 -22.04
CA HIS A 549 44.54 -15.03 -21.39
C HIS A 549 44.66 -16.57 -21.52
N PRO A 550 44.48 -17.33 -20.41
CA PRO A 550 44.74 -18.80 -20.45
C PRO A 550 43.81 -19.57 -21.38
N LYS A 551 42.61 -19.10 -21.64
CA LYS A 551 41.62 -19.76 -22.52
C LYS A 551 41.46 -19.11 -23.88
N ARG A 552 41.71 -17.80 -24.00
CA ARG A 552 41.45 -17.02 -25.23
C ARG A 552 42.74 -16.70 -26.00
N GLY A 553 43.89 -17.04 -25.44
CA GLY A 553 45.17 -16.65 -26.02
C GLY A 553 45.51 -15.19 -25.83
N LEU A 554 46.14 -14.57 -26.81
CA LEU A 554 46.57 -13.16 -26.75
C LEU A 554 45.39 -12.23 -27.09
N ILE A 555 44.94 -11.41 -26.12
CA ILE A 555 43.90 -10.39 -26.29
C ILE A 555 44.59 -9.04 -26.45
N PHE A 556 44.13 -8.26 -27.43
CA PHE A 556 44.68 -6.95 -27.77
C PHE A 556 44.00 -5.80 -27.00
N PRO A 557 44.67 -4.64 -26.79
CA PRO A 557 44.15 -3.52 -26.04
C PRO A 557 42.75 -3.06 -26.48
N GLY A 558 42.48 -3.02 -27.78
CA GLY A 558 41.20 -2.63 -28.35
C GLY A 558 39.99 -3.47 -27.88
N ASP A 559 40.26 -4.68 -27.37
CA ASP A 559 39.22 -5.59 -26.92
C ASP A 559 38.86 -5.39 -25.40
N PHE A 560 39.72 -4.72 -24.60
CA PHE A 560 39.51 -4.62 -23.16
C PHE A 560 39.75 -3.23 -22.55
N ILE A 561 40.52 -2.34 -23.16
CA ILE A 561 40.85 -1.00 -22.58
C ILE A 561 39.56 -0.21 -22.36
N GLU A 562 38.73 -0.04 -23.38
CA GLU A 562 37.47 0.69 -23.28
C GLU A 562 36.54 0.12 -22.17
N ILE A 563 36.47 -1.21 -22.07
CA ILE A 563 35.69 -1.90 -21.00
C ILE A 563 36.24 -1.55 -19.62
N PHE A 564 37.57 -1.54 -19.47
CA PHE A 564 38.20 -1.22 -18.19
C PHE A 564 38.13 0.26 -17.83
N GLU A 565 38.10 1.15 -18.82
CA GLU A 565 37.81 2.57 -18.60
C GLU A 565 36.37 2.80 -18.15
N GLN A 566 35.39 2.16 -18.81
CA GLN A 566 33.97 2.27 -18.43
C GLN A 566 33.66 1.65 -17.07
N THR A 567 34.36 0.58 -16.69
CA THR A 567 34.18 -0.10 -15.41
C THR A 567 35.08 0.43 -14.29
N GLY A 568 35.96 1.38 -14.62
CA GLY A 568 36.89 1.95 -13.64
C GLY A 568 38.00 1.02 -13.20
N LEU A 569 38.34 -0.02 -13.99
CA LEU A 569 39.46 -0.93 -13.71
C LEU A 569 40.77 -0.48 -14.32
N ILE A 570 40.74 0.46 -15.27
CA ILE A 570 41.90 0.89 -16.03
C ILE A 570 43.04 1.38 -15.13
N TYR A 571 42.80 2.16 -14.08
CA TYR A 571 43.83 2.66 -13.18
C TYR A 571 44.65 1.56 -12.51
N ARG A 572 44.06 0.39 -12.29
CA ARG A 572 44.79 -0.77 -11.71
C ARG A 572 45.66 -1.46 -12.75
N LEU A 573 45.19 -1.49 -14.00
CA LEU A 573 45.96 -2.00 -15.11
C LEU A 573 47.14 -1.09 -15.41
N ASP A 574 46.91 0.22 -15.53
CA ASP A 574 47.93 1.19 -15.87
C ASP A 574 49.02 1.25 -14.80
N ARG A 575 48.65 1.28 -13.53
CA ARG A 575 49.60 1.13 -12.42
C ARG A 575 50.44 -0.14 -12.54
N PHE A 576 49.86 -1.26 -12.93
CA PHE A 576 50.56 -2.52 -13.12
C PHE A 576 51.54 -2.42 -14.29
N VAL A 577 51.16 -1.82 -15.41
CA VAL A 577 52.03 -1.59 -16.59
C VAL A 577 53.16 -0.64 -16.25
N TRP A 578 52.87 0.46 -15.50
CA TRP A 578 53.89 1.40 -15.06
C TRP A 578 54.93 0.70 -14.15
N GLU A 579 54.52 -0.16 -13.28
CA GLU A 579 55.44 -0.95 -12.43
C GLU A 579 56.33 -1.85 -13.29
N LEU A 580 55.76 -2.52 -14.31
CA LEU A 580 56.54 -3.35 -15.24
C LEU A 580 57.58 -2.51 -16.04
N ALA A 581 57.16 -1.32 -16.53
CA ALA A 581 58.07 -0.43 -17.27
C ALA A 581 59.22 0.07 -16.39
N VAL A 582 58.90 0.52 -15.17
CA VAL A 582 59.92 0.99 -14.22
C VAL A 582 60.87 -0.12 -13.79
N GLU A 583 60.34 -1.35 -13.54
CA GLU A 583 61.15 -2.55 -13.24
C GLU A 583 62.12 -2.83 -14.37
N LYS A 584 61.68 -2.75 -15.63
CA LYS A 584 62.50 -2.97 -16.82
C LYS A 584 63.57 -1.88 -17.00
N LEU A 585 63.20 -0.59 -16.85
CA LEU A 585 64.14 0.51 -16.91
C LEU A 585 65.22 0.40 -15.83
N ALA A 586 64.87 -0.02 -14.61
CA ALA A 586 65.86 -0.24 -13.55
C ALA A 586 66.83 -1.41 -13.90
N GLN A 587 66.39 -2.43 -14.67
CA GLN A 587 67.23 -3.45 -15.17
C GLN A 587 68.17 -2.92 -16.27
N TRP A 588 67.69 -2.20 -17.25
CA TRP A 588 68.47 -1.63 -18.33
C TRP A 588 69.55 -0.65 -17.81
N GLN A 589 69.24 0.18 -16.80
CA GLN A 589 70.22 1.04 -16.14
C GLN A 589 71.36 0.25 -15.47
N LYS A 590 71.05 -0.89 -14.83
CA LYS A 590 72.09 -1.75 -14.24
C LYS A 590 72.97 -2.36 -15.32
N ASP A 591 72.43 -2.62 -16.52
CA ASP A 591 73.11 -3.15 -17.67
C ASP A 591 73.88 -2.08 -18.49
N GLY A 592 73.86 -0.83 -17.98
CA GLY A 592 74.61 0.32 -18.57
C GLY A 592 73.90 0.97 -19.72
N ARG A 593 72.58 0.78 -19.85
CA ARG A 593 71.76 1.37 -20.90
C ARG A 593 70.89 2.51 -20.36
N ASP A 594 71.51 3.56 -19.86
CA ASP A 594 70.88 4.75 -19.32
C ASP A 594 70.36 5.69 -20.45
N ASP A 595 70.73 5.39 -21.70
CA ASP A 595 70.39 6.15 -22.89
C ASP A 595 68.98 5.79 -23.48
N LEU A 596 68.33 4.77 -22.91
CA LEU A 596 67.01 4.33 -23.34
C LEU A 596 65.88 4.76 -22.45
N TYR A 597 64.75 5.01 -23.04
CA TYR A 597 63.51 5.34 -22.30
C TYR A 597 62.37 4.41 -22.68
N ILE A 598 61.35 4.32 -21.79
CA ILE A 598 60.08 3.72 -22.06
C ILE A 598 59.00 4.75 -21.87
N SER A 599 58.12 4.92 -22.85
CA SER A 599 56.89 5.70 -22.65
C SER A 599 55.73 4.83 -22.24
N VAL A 600 54.90 5.37 -21.33
CA VAL A 600 53.71 4.69 -20.76
C VAL A 600 52.48 5.59 -20.88
N ASN A 601 51.37 5.00 -21.21
CA ASN A 601 50.07 5.66 -21.30
C ASN A 601 49.48 6.01 -19.93
N ILE A 602 48.80 7.16 -19.84
CA ILE A 602 48.03 7.64 -18.70
C ILE A 602 46.62 7.93 -19.20
N SER A 603 45.61 7.17 -18.68
CA SER A 603 44.22 7.43 -19.00
C SER A 603 43.66 8.63 -18.22
N THR A 604 42.71 9.36 -18.80
CA THR A 604 41.95 10.39 -18.06
C THR A 604 41.30 9.87 -16.82
N LYS A 605 40.91 8.59 -16.81
CA LYS A 605 40.29 7.94 -15.65
C LYS A 605 41.25 7.75 -14.48
N ASP A 606 42.57 7.67 -14.75
CA ASP A 606 43.56 7.54 -13.69
C ASP A 606 43.52 8.71 -12.72
N PHE A 607 43.40 9.93 -13.25
CA PHE A 607 43.29 11.15 -12.43
C PHE A 607 42.03 11.15 -11.53
N CYS A 608 40.97 10.43 -11.94
CA CYS A 608 39.76 10.33 -11.16
C CYS A 608 39.83 9.31 -10.04
N TYR A 609 40.60 8.21 -10.25
CA TYR A 609 40.56 7.05 -9.35
C TYR A 609 41.79 6.92 -8.44
N MET A 610 42.89 7.61 -8.73
CA MET A 610 44.11 7.57 -7.91
C MET A 610 44.89 8.89 -7.94
N ASP A 611 45.81 9.04 -6.96
CA ASP A 611 46.82 10.07 -7.01
C ASP A 611 47.95 9.62 -7.96
N VAL A 612 47.82 10.00 -9.26
CA VAL A 612 48.72 9.59 -10.34
C VAL A 612 50.15 10.05 -10.05
N TYR A 613 50.31 11.33 -9.63
CA TYR A 613 51.63 11.91 -9.37
C TYR A 613 52.35 11.12 -8.27
N LYS A 614 51.70 10.92 -7.12
CA LYS A 614 52.28 10.16 -6.00
C LYS A 614 52.57 8.72 -6.39
N THR A 615 51.71 8.09 -7.19
CA THR A 615 51.88 6.71 -7.61
C THR A 615 53.13 6.55 -8.47
N ILE A 616 53.27 7.34 -9.53
CA ILE A 616 54.40 7.25 -10.46
C ILE A 616 55.73 7.65 -9.77
N THR A 617 55.74 8.76 -9.01
CA THR A 617 56.97 9.18 -8.28
C THR A 617 57.40 8.13 -7.25
N SER A 618 56.44 7.47 -6.55
CA SER A 618 56.78 6.39 -5.61
C SER A 618 57.40 5.17 -6.33
N LEU A 619 56.96 4.85 -7.56
CA LEU A 619 57.59 3.80 -8.37
C LEU A 619 59.00 4.17 -8.77
N VAL A 620 59.23 5.38 -9.28
CA VAL A 620 60.57 5.87 -9.62
C VAL A 620 61.53 5.86 -8.44
N GLU A 621 61.08 6.31 -7.26
CA GLU A 621 61.85 6.27 -6.03
C GLU A 621 62.15 4.83 -5.57
N LYS A 622 61.15 3.95 -5.61
CA LYS A 622 61.28 2.53 -5.21
C LYS A 622 62.33 1.80 -6.04
N TYR A 623 62.34 2.00 -7.35
CA TYR A 623 63.23 1.29 -8.27
C TYR A 623 64.50 2.12 -8.61
N LYS A 624 64.58 3.41 -8.16
CA LYS A 624 65.71 4.32 -8.32
C LYS A 624 66.11 4.56 -9.75
N ILE A 625 65.12 4.72 -10.64
CA ILE A 625 65.38 5.06 -12.04
C ILE A 625 65.57 6.61 -12.22
N VAL A 626 66.19 7.02 -13.31
CA VAL A 626 66.26 8.42 -13.69
C VAL A 626 64.87 8.84 -14.25
N PRO A 627 64.19 9.86 -13.70
CA PRO A 627 62.84 10.22 -14.15
C PRO A 627 62.68 10.42 -15.66
N SER A 628 63.62 11.02 -16.32
CA SER A 628 63.59 11.27 -17.75
C SER A 628 63.64 10.02 -18.66
N THR A 629 63.94 8.84 -18.06
CA THR A 629 63.86 7.56 -18.83
C THR A 629 62.48 6.96 -18.83
N LEU A 630 61.55 7.44 -17.99
CA LEU A 630 60.15 7.11 -18.06
C LEU A 630 59.35 8.31 -18.64
N LYS A 631 58.83 8.15 -19.84
CA LYS A 631 58.04 9.18 -20.48
C LYS A 631 56.55 8.91 -20.26
N LEU A 632 55.78 9.96 -20.12
CA LEU A 632 54.37 9.89 -19.76
C LEU A 632 53.51 10.36 -20.96
N GLU A 633 52.78 9.45 -21.55
CA GLU A 633 51.91 9.70 -22.70
C GLU A 633 50.48 10.02 -22.24
N ILE A 634 49.95 11.18 -22.69
CA ILE A 634 48.61 11.67 -22.35
C ILE A 634 47.92 12.03 -23.66
N THR A 635 46.70 11.52 -23.89
CA THR A 635 45.98 11.83 -25.13
C THR A 635 45.59 13.32 -25.23
N GLU A 636 45.51 13.84 -26.45
CA GLU A 636 45.06 15.19 -26.71
C GLU A 636 43.73 15.53 -26.04
N THR A 637 42.77 14.61 -26.16
CA THR A 637 41.44 14.79 -25.57
C THR A 637 41.49 14.88 -24.04
N ALA A 638 42.35 14.10 -23.38
CA ALA A 638 42.55 14.14 -21.95
C ALA A 638 42.99 15.51 -21.46
N ILE A 639 43.87 16.14 -22.17
CA ILE A 639 44.40 17.46 -21.83
C ILE A 639 43.37 18.57 -22.13
N MET A 640 42.59 18.46 -23.21
CA MET A 640 41.59 19.47 -23.59
C MET A 640 40.36 19.48 -22.67
N THR A 641 39.97 18.32 -22.19
CA THR A 641 38.81 18.17 -21.27
C THR A 641 39.22 18.23 -19.78
N GLY A 642 40.52 18.22 -19.52
CA GLY A 642 41.10 18.21 -18.21
C GLY A 642 40.76 19.42 -17.36
N THR A 643 40.62 19.22 -16.09
CA THR A 643 40.43 20.28 -15.08
C THR A 643 41.74 21.04 -14.84
N ALA A 644 41.66 22.25 -14.28
CA ALA A 644 42.85 23.03 -13.91
C ALA A 644 43.80 22.22 -12.97
N GLY A 645 43.27 21.31 -12.17
CA GLY A 645 44.07 20.44 -11.30
C GLY A 645 44.86 19.37 -12.05
N GLU A 646 44.35 18.83 -13.16
CA GLU A 646 45.06 17.86 -14.01
C GLU A 646 46.22 18.50 -14.77
N ILE A 647 46.01 19.73 -15.26
CA ILE A 647 47.08 20.53 -15.90
C ILE A 647 48.20 20.82 -14.89
N GLU A 648 47.86 21.15 -13.65
CA GLU A 648 48.86 21.37 -12.60
C GLU A 648 49.66 20.09 -12.28
N ILE A 649 49.06 18.90 -12.33
CA ILE A 649 49.76 17.62 -12.17
C ILE A 649 50.76 17.39 -13.29
N ILE A 650 50.44 17.72 -14.53
CA ILE A 650 51.35 17.62 -15.68
C ILE A 650 52.60 18.52 -15.46
N GLU A 651 52.40 19.75 -15.01
CA GLU A 651 53.52 20.61 -14.65
C GLU A 651 54.38 20.05 -13.50
N GLN A 652 53.78 19.43 -12.50
CA GLN A 652 54.50 18.79 -11.42
C GLN A 652 55.35 17.63 -11.93
N PHE A 653 54.87 16.80 -12.85
CA PHE A 653 55.68 15.74 -13.48
C PHE A 653 56.92 16.30 -14.18
N ARG A 654 56.77 17.35 -14.97
CA ARG A 654 57.91 17.99 -15.65
C ARG A 654 58.90 18.58 -14.65
N LYS A 655 58.42 19.25 -13.59
CA LYS A 655 59.28 19.80 -12.53
C LYS A 655 60.02 18.69 -11.76
N TYR A 656 59.47 17.47 -11.66
CA TYR A 656 60.15 16.32 -11.06
C TYR A 656 61.20 15.73 -11.96
N GLY A 657 61.13 15.95 -13.27
CA GLY A 657 62.11 15.53 -14.28
C GLY A 657 61.62 14.47 -15.24
N PHE A 658 60.31 14.21 -15.32
CA PHE A 658 59.70 13.41 -16.39
C PHE A 658 59.57 14.21 -17.68
N GLU A 659 59.63 13.51 -18.83
CA GLU A 659 59.17 14.04 -20.11
C GLU A 659 57.72 13.68 -20.37
N VAL A 660 56.88 14.64 -20.73
CA VAL A 660 55.46 14.47 -20.99
C VAL A 660 55.20 14.54 -22.51
N GLU A 661 54.54 13.55 -23.04
CA GLU A 661 54.19 13.38 -24.44
C GLU A 661 52.70 13.57 -24.66
N ILE A 662 52.29 14.36 -25.69
CA ILE A 662 50.90 14.39 -26.16
C ILE A 662 50.73 13.31 -27.19
N ASP A 663 49.78 12.40 -26.95
CA ASP A 663 49.48 11.31 -27.84
C ASP A 663 48.27 11.57 -28.74
N ASP A 664 48.17 10.88 -29.88
CA ASP A 664 47.09 10.95 -30.87
C ASP A 664 46.83 12.39 -31.42
N PHE A 665 47.81 13.25 -31.49
CA PHE A 665 47.60 14.62 -31.91
C PHE A 665 47.08 14.71 -33.34
N GLY A 666 45.90 15.38 -33.46
CA GLY A 666 45.20 15.58 -34.74
C GLY A 666 44.10 14.59 -35.06
N SER A 667 43.84 13.66 -34.19
CA SER A 667 42.68 12.75 -34.32
C SER A 667 41.35 13.41 -33.92
N GLY A 668 41.42 14.55 -33.14
CA GLY A 668 40.27 15.29 -32.59
C GLY A 668 40.12 16.71 -33.15
N TYR A 669 39.36 17.54 -32.45
CA TYR A 669 39.17 18.98 -32.74
C TYR A 669 40.32 19.81 -32.18
N SER A 670 41.55 19.61 -32.71
CA SER A 670 42.74 20.29 -32.23
C SER A 670 42.61 21.83 -32.36
N SER A 671 42.66 22.56 -31.25
CA SER A 671 42.86 24.00 -31.33
C SER A 671 44.34 24.31 -31.14
N LEU A 672 44.89 25.07 -32.06
CA LEU A 672 46.26 25.62 -31.97
C LEU A 672 46.48 26.44 -30.67
N ASN A 673 45.40 26.89 -30.06
CA ASN A 673 45.43 27.55 -28.74
C ASN A 673 45.92 26.64 -27.64
N THR A 674 45.53 25.36 -27.68
CA THR A 674 45.91 24.36 -26.69
C THR A 674 47.41 24.11 -26.66
N LEU A 675 48.03 23.97 -27.87
CA LEU A 675 49.48 23.81 -28.01
C LEU A 675 50.29 25.01 -27.48
N LYS A 676 49.70 26.22 -27.54
CA LYS A 676 50.37 27.44 -27.04
C LYS A 676 50.43 27.48 -25.51
N ASP A 677 49.38 27.01 -24.85
CA ASP A 677 49.19 27.16 -23.41
C ASP A 677 49.66 25.91 -22.60
N MET A 678 50.13 24.87 -23.32
CA MET A 678 50.60 23.62 -22.68
C MET A 678 52.11 23.56 -22.60
N ASP A 679 52.59 23.23 -21.41
CA ASP A 679 53.97 22.87 -21.14
C ASP A 679 54.18 21.36 -21.27
N VAL A 680 54.48 20.89 -22.52
CA VAL A 680 54.82 19.50 -22.83
C VAL A 680 56.16 19.43 -23.58
N ASP A 681 56.73 18.21 -23.68
CA ASP A 681 58.09 18.06 -24.22
C ASP A 681 58.04 17.40 -25.63
N VAL A 682 57.08 16.53 -25.87
CA VAL A 682 57.02 15.73 -27.10
C VAL A 682 55.59 15.75 -27.66
N LEU A 683 55.48 15.80 -29.00
CA LEU A 683 54.24 15.67 -29.71
C LEU A 683 54.27 14.40 -30.58
N LYS A 684 53.38 13.45 -30.30
CA LYS A 684 53.17 12.24 -31.10
C LYS A 684 52.05 12.50 -32.12
N ILE A 685 52.35 12.37 -33.40
CA ILE A 685 51.42 12.63 -34.48
C ILE A 685 50.93 11.31 -35.06
N ASP A 686 49.61 11.09 -34.97
CA ASP A 686 48.94 9.91 -35.57
C ASP A 686 48.95 10.02 -37.11
N MET A 687 49.36 8.95 -37.73
CA MET A 687 49.36 8.78 -39.19
C MET A 687 47.98 8.60 -39.81
N GLY A 688 46.88 8.65 -39.05
CA GLY A 688 45.53 8.76 -39.57
C GLY A 688 45.39 9.86 -40.61
N PHE A 689 46.18 10.92 -40.48
CA PHE A 689 46.31 11.99 -41.51
C PHE A 689 46.70 11.48 -42.87
N LEU A 690 47.43 10.42 -43.00
CA LEU A 690 47.91 9.86 -44.25
C LEU A 690 47.08 8.71 -44.81
N ARG A 691 46.09 8.20 -44.05
CA ARG A 691 45.21 7.09 -44.46
C ARG A 691 44.03 7.55 -45.34
N THR A 692 44.30 8.42 -46.36
CA THR A 692 43.22 8.84 -47.26
C THR A 692 43.34 8.14 -48.59
N THR A 693 42.21 7.70 -49.15
CA THR A 693 42.15 6.97 -50.44
C THR A 693 42.15 7.91 -51.66
N LYS A 694 42.00 9.22 -51.48
CA LYS A 694 41.93 10.20 -52.56
C LYS A 694 43.26 11.00 -52.66
N PRO A 695 43.93 11.04 -53.81
CA PRO A 695 45.23 11.75 -53.99
C PRO A 695 45.21 13.27 -53.59
N GLU A 696 44.10 13.92 -53.83
CA GLU A 696 43.92 15.35 -53.51
C GLU A 696 43.91 15.61 -51.99
N HIS A 697 43.30 14.70 -51.25
CA HIS A 697 43.26 14.79 -49.79
C HIS A 697 44.63 14.48 -49.19
N LEU A 698 45.40 13.59 -49.81
CA LEU A 698 46.73 13.20 -49.31
C LEU A 698 47.70 14.41 -49.41
N GLU A 699 47.69 15.17 -50.52
CA GLU A 699 48.54 16.36 -50.67
C GLU A 699 48.21 17.45 -49.64
N ARG A 700 46.90 17.62 -49.33
CA ARG A 700 46.46 18.57 -48.32
C ARG A 700 46.84 18.08 -46.89
N SER A 701 46.69 16.80 -46.59
CA SER A 701 47.11 16.20 -45.31
C SER A 701 48.62 16.36 -45.10
N MET A 702 49.44 16.11 -46.12
CA MET A 702 50.89 16.31 -46.05
C MET A 702 51.32 17.80 -45.85
N LYS A 703 50.59 18.77 -46.41
CA LYS A 703 50.81 20.19 -46.11
C LYS A 703 50.47 20.52 -44.64
N ILE A 704 49.37 20.01 -44.14
CA ILE A 704 48.97 20.19 -42.71
C ILE A 704 50.01 19.56 -41.78
N LEU A 705 50.43 18.35 -42.07
CA LEU A 705 51.44 17.65 -41.28
C LEU A 705 52.77 18.42 -41.24
N ASN A 706 53.24 18.97 -42.41
CA ASN A 706 54.42 19.80 -42.46
C ASN A 706 54.26 21.09 -41.61
N MET A 707 53.11 21.71 -41.63
CA MET A 707 52.81 22.85 -40.72
C MET A 707 52.90 22.51 -39.29
N ILE A 708 52.29 21.35 -38.84
CA ILE A 708 52.31 20.88 -37.44
C ILE A 708 53.77 20.61 -37.02
N ILE A 709 54.55 19.89 -37.81
CA ILE A 709 55.95 19.60 -37.50
C ILE A 709 56.77 20.91 -37.39
N SER A 710 56.53 21.85 -38.30
CA SER A 710 57.22 23.15 -38.27
C SER A 710 56.84 23.98 -37.04
N LEU A 711 55.56 23.99 -36.66
CA LEU A 711 55.09 24.70 -35.49
C LEU A 711 55.66 24.06 -34.18
N SER A 712 55.64 22.74 -34.07
CA SER A 712 56.21 22.02 -32.93
C SER A 712 57.68 22.40 -32.73
N LYS A 713 58.47 22.46 -33.79
CA LYS A 713 59.85 22.90 -33.74
C LYS A 713 60.03 24.35 -33.25
N MET A 714 59.14 25.25 -33.71
CA MET A 714 59.20 26.65 -33.26
C MET A 714 58.88 26.78 -31.77
N LEU A 715 58.04 25.90 -31.25
CA LEU A 715 57.68 25.77 -29.81
C LEU A 715 58.73 25.02 -28.99
N GLY A 716 59.76 24.44 -29.62
CA GLY A 716 60.82 23.67 -28.95
C GLY A 716 60.41 22.23 -28.59
N LEU A 717 59.31 21.72 -29.17
CA LEU A 717 58.79 20.37 -28.93
C LEU A 717 59.49 19.35 -29.83
N SER A 718 59.82 18.20 -29.30
CA SER A 718 60.21 17.03 -30.08
C SER A 718 58.98 16.41 -30.75
N VAL A 719 59.18 15.85 -31.95
CA VAL A 719 58.08 15.27 -32.74
C VAL A 719 58.35 13.78 -32.96
N ILE A 720 57.41 12.95 -32.59
CA ILE A 720 57.35 11.51 -32.92
C ILE A 720 56.25 11.34 -33.96
N THR A 721 56.50 10.67 -35.08
CA THR A 721 55.45 10.29 -36.03
C THR A 721 55.14 8.82 -35.92
N GLU A 722 53.89 8.51 -35.62
CA GLU A 722 53.40 7.15 -35.44
C GLU A 722 52.84 6.53 -36.72
N GLY A 723 52.61 5.20 -36.71
CA GLY A 723 51.95 4.46 -37.76
C GLY A 723 52.73 4.47 -39.11
N VAL A 724 54.04 4.67 -39.07
CA VAL A 724 54.89 4.67 -40.25
C VAL A 724 55.03 3.24 -40.83
N GLU A 725 54.57 2.98 -42.05
CA GLU A 725 54.49 1.67 -42.67
C GLU A 725 55.50 1.45 -43.82
N THR A 726 56.01 2.54 -44.43
CA THR A 726 56.86 2.49 -45.60
C THR A 726 58.10 3.36 -45.49
N GLN A 727 59.19 2.98 -46.18
CA GLN A 727 60.42 3.77 -46.29
C GLN A 727 60.16 5.14 -46.97
N GLU A 728 59.22 5.21 -47.91
CA GLU A 728 58.89 6.46 -48.60
C GLU A 728 58.29 7.47 -47.60
N GLN A 729 57.47 7.03 -46.61
CA GLN A 729 56.96 7.85 -45.57
C GLN A 729 58.09 8.40 -44.66
N VAL A 730 59.04 7.56 -44.26
CA VAL A 730 60.20 7.99 -43.47
C VAL A 730 60.99 9.10 -44.20
N VAL A 731 61.28 8.94 -45.50
CA VAL A 731 62.00 9.93 -46.29
C VAL A 731 61.24 11.25 -46.36
N LYS A 732 59.94 11.21 -46.62
CA LYS A 732 59.13 12.44 -46.71
C LYS A 732 59.02 13.15 -45.32
N LEU A 733 58.81 12.40 -44.25
CA LEU A 733 58.76 12.96 -42.90
C LEU A 733 60.11 13.54 -42.48
N SER A 734 61.20 12.87 -42.81
CA SER A 734 62.56 13.40 -42.55
C SER A 734 62.85 14.72 -43.33
N GLN A 735 62.35 14.88 -44.55
CA GLN A 735 62.41 16.12 -45.27
C GLN A 735 61.61 17.24 -44.63
N MET A 736 60.50 16.93 -43.95
CA MET A 736 59.73 17.89 -43.14
C MET A 736 60.38 18.18 -41.79
N GLY A 737 61.44 17.40 -41.49
CA GLY A 737 62.23 17.56 -40.28
C GLY A 737 61.73 16.79 -39.06
N CYS A 738 60.91 15.80 -39.22
CA CYS A 738 60.66 14.85 -38.17
C CYS A 738 61.93 14.05 -37.90
N GLY A 739 62.24 13.76 -36.64
CA GLY A 739 63.44 13.05 -36.20
C GLY A 739 63.23 11.65 -35.61
N ILE A 740 62.02 11.40 -35.15
CA ILE A 740 61.69 10.14 -34.44
C ILE A 740 60.45 9.49 -35.09
N TYR A 741 60.49 8.23 -35.29
CA TYR A 741 59.50 7.45 -36.01
C TYR A 741 59.09 6.18 -35.22
N GLN A 742 57.82 5.87 -35.26
CA GLN A 742 57.27 4.63 -34.71
C GLN A 742 56.30 4.02 -35.72
N GLY A 743 56.38 2.71 -35.95
CA GLY A 743 55.45 2.07 -36.86
C GLY A 743 55.92 0.72 -37.38
N TYR A 744 55.04 0.04 -38.15
CA TYR A 744 55.26 -1.31 -38.64
C TYR A 744 56.37 -1.43 -39.69
N TYR A 745 56.79 -0.33 -40.25
CA TYR A 745 58.00 -0.29 -41.08
C TYR A 745 59.22 -0.73 -40.29
N PHE A 746 59.35 -0.35 -39.03
CA PHE A 746 60.49 -0.73 -38.19
C PHE A 746 60.20 -1.98 -37.39
N SER A 747 59.13 -2.03 -36.65
CA SER A 747 58.68 -3.21 -35.90
C SER A 747 57.23 -3.08 -35.49
N LYS A 748 56.52 -4.17 -35.44
CA LYS A 748 55.29 -4.28 -34.63
C LYS A 748 55.67 -4.29 -33.16
N PRO A 749 54.70 -4.04 -32.24
CA PRO A 749 54.93 -4.29 -30.82
C PRO A 749 55.32 -5.75 -30.58
N ILE A 750 56.48 -5.99 -29.92
CA ILE A 750 57.05 -7.30 -29.68
C ILE A 750 57.24 -7.54 -28.18
N PRO A 751 57.24 -8.78 -27.71
CA PRO A 751 57.54 -9.13 -26.32
C PRO A 751 58.88 -8.53 -25.86
N VAL A 752 58.97 -8.14 -24.57
CA VAL A 752 60.22 -7.52 -24.03
C VAL A 752 61.45 -8.34 -24.31
N SER A 753 61.38 -9.68 -24.21
CA SER A 753 62.52 -10.60 -24.49
C SER A 753 62.98 -10.50 -25.96
N GLU A 754 62.08 -10.45 -26.90
CA GLU A 754 62.40 -10.32 -28.34
C GLU A 754 62.94 -8.91 -28.65
N PHE A 755 62.40 -7.89 -27.96
CA PHE A 755 62.87 -6.51 -28.09
C PHE A 755 64.34 -6.40 -27.63
N GLU A 756 64.66 -6.97 -26.47
CA GLU A 756 66.01 -6.98 -25.95
C GLU A 756 66.98 -7.75 -26.87
N GLU A 757 66.60 -8.92 -27.38
CA GLU A 757 67.43 -9.70 -28.31
C GLU A 757 67.72 -8.93 -29.63
N ARG A 758 66.74 -8.13 -30.10
CA ARG A 758 66.82 -7.46 -31.40
C ARG A 758 67.53 -6.10 -31.35
N TYR A 759 67.43 -5.38 -30.26
CA TYR A 759 67.84 -3.95 -30.18
C TYR A 759 68.83 -3.66 -29.06
N MET A 760 69.15 -4.60 -28.19
CA MET A 760 70.08 -4.45 -27.10
C MET A 760 71.28 -5.40 -27.25
#